data_570dbe1a591bd3e402377558e695cafb
#
_entry.id   570dbe1a591bd3e402377558e695cafb
#
_cell.length_a   1.000
_cell.length_b   1.000
_cell.length_c   1.000
_cell.angle_alpha   90.00
_cell.angle_beta   90.00
_cell.angle_gamma   90.00
#
_symmetry.space_group_name_H-M   'P 1'
#
loop_
_entity.id
_entity.type
_entity.pdbx_description
1 polymer ?
#
loop_
_entity_poly.entity_id
_entity_poly.type
_entity_poly.pdbx_seq_one_letter_code
_entity_poly.pdbx_strand_id
1 'polypeptide(L)'
;MINIENIRDTLQNKNFVMFLMSLIFIAGVSSYFYGPAILFAALVTVGLLTCLYLNLFSFKRVLFLIFVFYFGFFISFVKIKNYDDLLPLAPLNTTFTGRIVSIPNSPEKDKVRFFMQVDNVAGKNVAGKTFVTISTNPEVIELLNIGEKISINGNLRRPFSASNPSQFDYSVYLRNFNAFTVLYSNGEGLKFLEDKPSVKWKFLQRLNDTRNKILKTHSKFLKSPNLEILGGIVFGDDAVAPPDYIKTSFINSGLLHILAASGMNVAFIFSFWFVILRFLRVPYKPRVLSGMLLIVLYTLMTGLGPSVVRAALMLLFVLTGKLLDRDTHSVSLLSLVAVLMLIYNPAYLNNVSFQLSFLVTFGLITTATIFSQKLDKVPDWLKVPILIPLVAQIWIAPIQMFYFNTFSLYSIFANISTVCLLSVISFCGFVSSVISVITPLADITCRIFDFGLNYLLNILVWISDFFANLPHCVLQTTHPNLLQLLFYYSVLLTVTFLVKYEKYKESILVTIIGVVIILGTTIRPVSHKLEIIAFDVQNADSFLIKTPQNKYFFIDTGKAPYKSGNSQAKIIMLKYLKDRGIKDLEGVIVTHFDNDHSGGTVDFIENTNIKTLYLNSTEKETQTAKDIFNAVKKLKQNVRIVKNEDIIYFEPNLTLKTYKAKIGGKNRSNECSTVTLLSYGKFDMLFMGDAGVTSFSQLQKDIPHNVEVLKVGHHGGPRVVDSQMLEHLGNRVSLISTGINYFGHPNKGTLDILRNTDILRTDLLNSIKIMTDGNEYKIYSYDTHDKRYQFRENFYSK
;
A
#
# COMPACT_ATOMS: atom_id res chain seq x y z
N MET A 1 5.54 44.32 -7.98
CA MET A 1 6.51 44.05 -6.91
C MET A 1 5.75 43.62 -5.68
N ILE A 2 6.10 42.46 -5.09
CA ILE A 2 5.53 41.99 -3.83
C ILE A 2 6.15 42.91 -2.75
N ASN A 3 5.32 43.73 -2.11
CA ASN A 3 5.81 44.64 -1.05
C ASN A 3 6.21 43.81 0.17
N ILE A 4 7.45 43.91 0.62
CA ILE A 4 8.01 43.21 1.78
C ILE A 4 7.16 43.46 3.04
N GLU A 5 6.55 44.64 3.18
CA GLU A 5 5.66 44.96 4.28
C GLU A 5 4.39 44.11 4.29
N ASN A 6 3.76 43.83 3.14
CA ASN A 6 2.59 42.97 3.04
C ASN A 6 2.93 41.49 3.39
N ILE A 7 4.16 41.05 3.05
CA ILE A 7 4.66 39.73 3.46
C ILE A 7 4.82 39.71 4.98
N ARG A 8 5.42 40.74 5.57
CA ARG A 8 5.65 40.85 7.00
C ARG A 8 4.34 40.83 7.79
N ASP A 9 3.33 41.58 7.36
CA ASP A 9 2.01 41.61 7.99
C ASP A 9 1.29 40.27 7.93
N THR A 10 1.39 39.56 6.78
CA THR A 10 0.86 38.18 6.63
C THR A 10 1.57 37.24 7.58
N LEU A 11 2.89 37.29 7.66
CA LEU A 11 3.71 36.45 8.53
C LEU A 11 3.53 36.76 10.03
N GLN A 12 3.02 37.94 10.36
CA GLN A 12 2.71 38.36 11.74
C GLN A 12 1.27 37.99 12.17
N ASN A 13 0.40 37.66 11.24
CA ASN A 13 -0.96 37.21 11.55
C ASN A 13 -0.95 35.96 12.44
N LYS A 14 -1.66 35.98 13.57
CA LYS A 14 -1.71 34.90 14.56
C LYS A 14 -2.11 33.56 13.93
N ASN A 15 -3.03 33.57 12.99
CA ASN A 15 -3.49 32.34 12.31
C ASN A 15 -2.43 31.77 11.38
N PHE A 16 -1.68 32.62 10.70
CA PHE A 16 -0.56 32.21 9.86
C PHE A 16 0.60 31.66 10.70
N VAL A 17 0.88 32.28 11.86
CA VAL A 17 1.91 31.78 12.79
C VAL A 17 1.60 30.36 13.27
N MET A 18 0.35 30.06 13.64
CA MET A 18 -0.06 28.71 14.02
C MET A 18 0.15 27.70 12.88
N PHE A 19 -0.21 28.07 11.66
CA PHE A 19 0.01 27.22 10.49
C PHE A 19 1.51 26.98 10.25
N LEU A 20 2.34 28.04 10.30
CA LEU A 20 3.79 27.93 10.13
C LEU A 20 4.43 27.07 11.22
N MET A 21 4.02 27.21 12.48
CA MET A 21 4.48 26.37 13.59
C MET A 21 4.17 24.90 13.35
N SER A 22 2.97 24.58 12.85
CA SER A 22 2.60 23.21 12.53
C SER A 22 3.43 22.63 11.39
N LEU A 23 3.71 23.41 10.34
CA LEU A 23 4.58 22.97 9.24
C LEU A 23 6.00 22.70 9.72
N ILE A 24 6.55 23.57 10.58
CA ILE A 24 7.90 23.39 11.15
C ILE A 24 7.94 22.18 12.09
N PHE A 25 6.90 21.95 12.89
CA PHE A 25 6.77 20.76 13.71
C PHE A 25 6.72 19.49 12.84
N ILE A 26 5.90 19.49 11.79
CA ILE A 26 5.81 18.39 10.81
C ILE A 26 7.16 18.15 10.13
N ALA A 27 7.89 19.22 9.78
CA ALA A 27 9.23 19.12 9.24
C ALA A 27 10.21 18.45 10.23
N GLY A 28 10.10 18.78 11.52
CA GLY A 28 10.87 18.13 12.59
C GLY A 28 10.56 16.62 12.70
N VAL A 29 9.28 16.25 12.67
CA VAL A 29 8.83 14.84 12.62
C VAL A 29 9.34 14.15 11.35
N SER A 30 9.22 14.79 10.18
CA SER A 30 9.66 14.26 8.89
C SER A 30 11.16 13.98 8.84
N SER A 31 11.98 14.83 9.46
CA SER A 31 13.43 14.67 9.47
C SER A 31 13.89 13.38 10.16
N TYR A 32 13.08 12.82 11.05
CA TYR A 32 13.34 11.52 11.66
C TYR A 32 13.13 10.36 10.67
N PHE A 33 12.17 10.45 9.74
CA PHE A 33 11.80 9.35 8.85
C PHE A 33 12.52 9.36 7.49
N TYR A 34 12.81 10.54 6.92
CA TYR A 34 13.08 10.68 5.48
C TYR A 34 14.45 11.24 5.11
N GLY A 35 15.48 11.11 5.89
CA GLY A 35 16.73 11.54 5.35
C GLY A 35 17.87 11.80 6.30
N PRO A 36 18.99 12.35 5.79
CA PRO A 36 20.06 12.82 6.66
C PRO A 36 19.47 13.94 7.52
N ALA A 37 18.97 13.54 8.70
CA ALA A 37 18.30 14.43 9.66
C ALA A 37 19.12 15.70 9.91
N ILE A 38 20.45 15.59 9.88
CA ILE A 38 21.39 16.71 10.03
C ILE A 38 21.27 17.71 8.87
N LEU A 39 21.22 17.24 7.60
CA LEU A 39 21.11 18.15 6.44
C LEU A 39 19.77 18.87 6.43
N PHE A 40 18.69 18.14 6.71
CA PHE A 40 17.35 18.74 6.75
C PHE A 40 17.21 19.75 7.91
N ALA A 41 17.73 19.41 9.07
CA ALA A 41 17.79 20.32 10.21
C ALA A 41 18.63 21.59 9.91
N ALA A 42 19.77 21.41 9.24
CA ALA A 42 20.60 22.53 8.79
C ALA A 42 19.85 23.46 7.82
N LEU A 43 19.16 22.90 6.81
CA LEU A 43 18.38 23.67 5.84
C LEU A 43 17.26 24.49 6.51
N VAL A 44 16.50 23.87 7.42
CA VAL A 44 15.44 24.57 8.15
C VAL A 44 16.03 25.66 9.06
N THR A 45 17.11 25.36 9.75
CA THR A 45 17.78 26.34 10.64
C THR A 45 18.34 27.50 9.83
N VAL A 46 19.03 27.26 8.70
CA VAL A 46 19.54 28.31 7.81
C VAL A 46 18.39 29.15 7.25
N GLY A 47 17.29 28.53 6.81
CA GLY A 47 16.11 29.23 6.33
C GLY A 47 15.50 30.17 7.39
N LEU A 48 15.40 29.72 8.64
CA LEU A 48 14.91 30.52 9.75
C LEU A 48 15.88 31.66 10.12
N LEU A 49 17.19 31.44 10.08
CA LEU A 49 18.21 32.49 10.27
C LEU A 49 18.18 33.52 9.13
N THR A 50 17.93 33.06 7.90
CA THR A 50 17.74 33.98 6.76
C THR A 50 16.51 34.85 6.96
N CYS A 51 15.40 34.32 7.46
CA CYS A 51 14.20 35.09 7.83
C CYS A 51 14.49 36.13 8.94
N LEU A 52 15.39 35.80 9.87
CA LEU A 52 15.86 36.74 10.88
C LEU A 52 16.71 37.85 10.24
N TYR A 53 17.68 37.52 9.38
CA TYR A 53 18.54 38.48 8.68
C TYR A 53 17.72 39.44 7.82
N LEU A 54 16.67 38.96 7.16
CA LEU A 54 15.75 39.78 6.36
C LEU A 54 14.72 40.55 7.21
N ASN A 55 14.82 40.54 8.54
CA ASN A 55 13.89 41.16 9.46
C ASN A 55 12.41 40.74 9.32
N LEU A 56 12.17 39.56 8.75
CA LEU A 56 10.83 38.97 8.60
C LEU A 56 10.30 38.43 9.95
N PHE A 57 11.19 37.89 10.79
CA PHE A 57 10.88 37.42 12.13
C PHE A 57 11.79 38.02 13.19
N SER A 58 11.24 38.21 14.39
CA SER A 58 12.04 38.62 15.54
C SER A 58 12.90 37.44 16.03
N PHE A 59 14.03 37.73 16.68
CA PHE A 59 14.94 36.72 17.25
C PHE A 59 14.20 35.72 18.16
N LYS A 60 13.31 36.19 19.03
CA LYS A 60 12.51 35.31 19.91
C LYS A 60 11.63 34.34 19.11
N ARG A 61 11.04 34.78 18.02
CA ARG A 61 10.24 33.92 17.13
C ARG A 61 11.09 32.88 16.43
N VAL A 62 12.24 33.26 15.89
CA VAL A 62 13.16 32.33 15.24
C VAL A 62 13.61 31.24 16.22
N LEU A 63 14.03 31.62 17.41
CA LEU A 63 14.43 30.69 18.47
C LEU A 63 13.29 29.72 18.83
N PHE A 64 12.08 30.23 18.95
CA PHE A 64 10.90 29.43 19.24
C PHE A 64 10.57 28.44 18.10
N LEU A 65 10.67 28.86 16.84
CA LEU A 65 10.42 27.98 15.68
C LEU A 65 11.50 26.88 15.57
N ILE A 66 12.75 27.20 15.87
CA ILE A 66 13.84 26.20 15.99
C ILE A 66 13.49 25.21 17.09
N PHE A 67 13.05 25.67 18.25
CA PHE A 67 12.60 24.77 19.33
C PHE A 67 11.46 23.86 18.89
N VAL A 68 10.45 24.38 18.18
CA VAL A 68 9.31 23.61 17.67
C VAL A 68 9.78 22.52 16.70
N PHE A 69 10.76 22.81 15.83
CA PHE A 69 11.36 21.84 14.92
C PHE A 69 12.02 20.69 15.69
N TYR A 70 12.94 21.03 16.60
CA TYR A 70 13.64 20.00 17.38
C TYR A 70 12.72 19.24 18.34
N PHE A 71 11.65 19.87 18.81
CA PHE A 71 10.63 19.20 19.60
C PHE A 71 9.89 18.13 18.78
N GLY A 72 9.55 18.42 17.50
CA GLY A 72 8.97 17.43 16.60
C GLY A 72 9.91 16.23 16.35
N PHE A 73 11.19 16.48 16.13
CA PHE A 73 12.21 15.45 15.99
C PHE A 73 12.33 14.62 17.29
N PHE A 74 12.43 15.28 18.44
CA PHE A 74 12.57 14.63 19.75
C PHE A 74 11.38 13.73 20.08
N ILE A 75 10.15 14.18 19.84
CA ILE A 75 8.95 13.36 20.04
C ILE A 75 9.01 12.08 19.17
N SER A 76 9.46 12.21 17.92
CA SER A 76 9.62 11.05 17.03
C SER A 76 10.68 10.08 17.56
N PHE A 77 11.82 10.60 17.98
CA PHE A 77 12.92 9.82 18.57
C PHE A 77 12.49 9.03 19.81
N VAL A 78 11.70 9.66 20.70
CA VAL A 78 11.24 9.02 21.94
C VAL A 78 10.13 7.99 21.71
N LYS A 79 9.20 8.28 20.77
CA LYS A 79 7.97 7.46 20.60
C LYS A 79 8.11 6.35 19.57
N ILE A 80 8.95 6.52 18.57
CA ILE A 80 9.17 5.48 17.56
C ILE A 80 10.21 4.50 18.10
N LYS A 81 9.74 3.32 18.41
CA LYS A 81 10.62 2.22 18.78
C LYS A 81 11.24 1.59 17.53
N ASN A 82 12.46 1.08 17.67
CA ASN A 82 13.15 0.37 16.58
C ASN A 82 13.22 -1.15 16.83
N TYR A 83 12.91 -1.60 18.05
CA TYR A 83 12.91 -3.01 18.44
C TYR A 83 12.01 -3.23 19.66
N ASP A 84 11.68 -4.49 19.92
CA ASP A 84 11.07 -4.99 21.15
C ASP A 84 11.73 -6.33 21.56
N ASP A 85 11.32 -6.88 22.69
CA ASP A 85 11.91 -8.13 23.21
C ASP A 85 11.49 -9.38 22.40
N LEU A 86 10.49 -9.28 21.53
CA LEU A 86 10.05 -10.38 20.66
C LEU A 86 10.91 -10.52 19.41
N LEU A 87 11.45 -9.42 18.89
CA LEU A 87 12.21 -9.42 17.63
C LEU A 87 13.44 -10.35 17.65
N PRO A 88 14.27 -10.40 18.73
CA PRO A 88 15.40 -11.31 18.80
C PRO A 88 14.99 -12.79 18.88
N LEU A 89 13.77 -13.08 19.36
CA LEU A 89 13.27 -14.45 19.51
C LEU A 89 12.80 -15.06 18.17
N ALA A 90 12.53 -14.22 17.16
CA ALA A 90 12.05 -14.71 15.86
C ALA A 90 13.21 -15.23 14.97
N PRO A 91 13.10 -16.44 14.35
CA PRO A 91 11.91 -17.30 14.30
C PRO A 91 11.77 -18.22 15.52
N LEU A 92 10.55 -18.39 16.07
CA LEU A 92 10.29 -19.25 17.22
C LEU A 92 8.87 -19.86 17.13
N ASN A 93 8.77 -21.17 17.33
CA ASN A 93 7.48 -21.87 17.43
C ASN A 93 7.25 -22.34 18.84
N THR A 94 6.30 -21.70 19.55
CA THR A 94 6.03 -22.01 20.97
C THR A 94 4.68 -21.40 21.39
N THR A 95 4.41 -21.43 22.70
CA THR A 95 3.21 -20.81 23.31
C THR A 95 3.48 -19.36 23.67
N PHE A 96 2.60 -18.48 23.25
CA PHE A 96 2.60 -17.04 23.53
C PHE A 96 1.37 -16.68 24.35
N THR A 97 1.59 -15.92 25.42
CA THR A 97 0.52 -15.37 26.25
C THR A 97 0.50 -13.87 26.17
N GLY A 98 -0.66 -13.27 26.03
CA GLY A 98 -0.77 -11.81 25.92
C GLY A 98 -2.22 -11.33 25.83
N ARG A 99 -2.37 -10.02 25.69
CA ARG A 99 -3.66 -9.35 25.61
C ARG A 99 -3.91 -8.81 24.22
N ILE A 100 -5.12 -9.02 23.71
CA ILE A 100 -5.62 -8.43 22.47
C ILE A 100 -5.77 -6.91 22.66
N VAL A 101 -5.04 -6.10 21.86
CA VAL A 101 -4.99 -4.63 22.02
C VAL A 101 -5.58 -3.86 20.87
N SER A 102 -6.09 -4.55 19.86
CA SER A 102 -6.89 -3.96 18.77
C SER A 102 -8.19 -4.72 18.61
N ILE A 103 -9.15 -4.12 17.92
CA ILE A 103 -10.38 -4.82 17.53
C ILE A 103 -9.99 -5.96 16.58
N PRO A 104 -10.41 -7.22 16.83
CA PRO A 104 -10.21 -8.32 15.90
C PRO A 104 -10.93 -8.06 14.57
N ASN A 105 -10.23 -8.29 13.46
CA ASN A 105 -10.76 -8.15 12.11
C ASN A 105 -10.69 -9.50 11.40
N SER A 106 -11.79 -9.92 10.78
CA SER A 106 -11.91 -11.20 10.04
C SER A 106 -11.97 -10.93 8.54
N PRO A 107 -10.83 -10.92 7.83
CA PRO A 107 -10.80 -10.72 6.39
C PRO A 107 -11.43 -11.89 5.61
N GLU A 108 -11.43 -13.08 6.18
CA GLU A 108 -12.01 -14.29 5.66
C GLU A 108 -12.79 -15.00 6.79
N LYS A 109 -13.75 -15.85 6.45
CA LYS A 109 -14.61 -16.52 7.45
C LYS A 109 -13.85 -17.39 8.46
N ASP A 110 -12.70 -17.91 8.06
CA ASP A 110 -11.85 -18.82 8.84
C ASP A 110 -10.56 -18.15 9.35
N LYS A 111 -10.41 -16.82 9.19
CA LYS A 111 -9.22 -16.10 9.61
C LYS A 111 -9.56 -14.84 10.39
N VAL A 112 -8.81 -14.61 11.46
CA VAL A 112 -8.89 -13.38 12.26
C VAL A 112 -7.51 -12.78 12.43
N ARG A 113 -7.45 -11.44 12.43
CA ARG A 113 -6.23 -10.65 12.59
C ARG A 113 -6.41 -9.59 13.67
N PHE A 114 -5.40 -9.44 14.52
CA PHE A 114 -5.36 -8.40 15.56
C PHE A 114 -3.94 -8.14 16.04
N PHE A 115 -3.75 -7.05 16.76
CA PHE A 115 -2.51 -6.81 17.51
C PHE A 115 -2.64 -7.38 18.92
N MET A 116 -1.60 -8.10 19.38
CA MET A 116 -1.49 -8.66 20.70
C MET A 116 -0.27 -8.06 21.41
N GLN A 117 -0.47 -7.58 22.63
CA GLN A 117 0.61 -7.25 23.55
C GLN A 117 0.99 -8.53 24.29
N VAL A 118 2.15 -9.09 23.96
CA VAL A 118 2.67 -10.31 24.57
C VAL A 118 3.31 -9.94 25.90
N ASP A 119 3.03 -10.72 26.95
CA ASP A 119 3.59 -10.57 28.27
C ASP A 119 4.40 -11.81 28.71
N ASN A 120 4.20 -12.96 28.05
CA ASN A 120 4.92 -14.19 28.36
C ASN A 120 5.13 -15.05 27.10
N VAL A 121 6.33 -15.66 27.00
CA VAL A 121 6.71 -16.59 25.93
C VAL A 121 7.30 -17.85 26.59
N ALA A 122 6.64 -18.99 26.42
CA ALA A 122 7.06 -20.29 26.97
C ALA A 122 7.40 -20.23 28.49
N GLY A 123 6.63 -19.47 29.28
CA GLY A 123 6.83 -19.31 30.72
C GLY A 123 7.77 -18.17 31.12
N LYS A 124 8.45 -17.52 30.17
CA LYS A 124 9.35 -16.37 30.44
C LYS A 124 8.62 -15.05 30.19
N ASN A 125 8.79 -14.08 31.08
CA ASN A 125 8.25 -12.73 30.90
C ASN A 125 9.00 -12.01 29.77
N VAL A 126 8.26 -11.53 28.79
CA VAL A 126 8.74 -10.83 27.59
C VAL A 126 7.77 -9.71 27.27
N ALA A 127 8.25 -8.51 26.98
CA ALA A 127 7.40 -7.38 26.64
C ALA A 127 7.53 -7.00 25.16
N GLY A 128 6.51 -7.30 24.35
CA GLY A 128 6.51 -6.93 22.94
C GLY A 128 5.12 -6.91 22.34
N LYS A 129 5.01 -6.30 21.16
CA LYS A 129 3.74 -6.22 20.41
C LYS A 129 3.88 -6.95 19.08
N THR A 130 3.00 -7.91 18.83
CA THR A 130 3.00 -8.70 17.60
C THR A 130 1.67 -8.58 16.86
N PHE A 131 1.71 -8.73 15.53
CA PHE A 131 0.53 -8.84 14.70
C PHE A 131 0.17 -10.32 14.52
N VAL A 132 -0.98 -10.71 15.03
CA VAL A 132 -1.43 -12.10 15.08
C VAL A 132 -2.37 -12.40 13.93
N THR A 133 -2.18 -13.53 13.28
CA THR A 133 -3.13 -14.13 12.32
C THR A 133 -3.46 -15.52 12.79
N ILE A 134 -4.73 -15.78 13.10
CA ILE A 134 -5.22 -17.09 13.51
C ILE A 134 -6.15 -17.61 12.40
N SER A 135 -5.93 -18.87 12.00
CA SER A 135 -6.86 -19.61 11.14
C SER A 135 -7.60 -20.62 12.03
N THR A 136 -8.91 -20.43 12.22
CA THR A 136 -9.72 -21.27 13.12
C THR A 136 -11.20 -21.21 12.74
N ASN A 137 -12.03 -21.95 13.45
CA ASN A 137 -13.48 -21.98 13.21
C ASN A 137 -14.15 -20.63 13.47
N PRO A 138 -15.17 -20.23 12.70
CA PRO A 138 -15.90 -18.98 12.87
C PRO A 138 -16.47 -18.78 14.29
N GLU A 139 -16.92 -19.84 14.94
CA GLU A 139 -17.43 -19.80 16.32
C GLU A 139 -16.38 -19.31 17.33
N VAL A 140 -15.12 -19.74 17.16
CA VAL A 140 -14.01 -19.32 18.01
C VAL A 140 -13.64 -17.87 17.72
N ILE A 141 -13.74 -17.46 16.46
CA ILE A 141 -13.47 -16.07 16.04
C ILE A 141 -14.45 -15.10 16.72
N GLU A 142 -15.72 -15.45 16.84
CA GLU A 142 -16.75 -14.63 17.51
C GLU A 142 -16.46 -14.41 19.01
N LEU A 143 -15.71 -15.31 19.66
CA LEU A 143 -15.34 -15.17 21.07
C LEU A 143 -14.15 -14.24 21.30
N LEU A 144 -13.34 -13.94 20.26
CA LEU A 144 -12.19 -13.06 20.39
C LEU A 144 -12.62 -11.59 20.47
N ASN A 145 -12.24 -10.91 21.55
CA ASN A 145 -12.59 -9.52 21.76
C ASN A 145 -11.37 -8.70 22.20
N ILE A 146 -11.43 -7.39 21.98
CA ILE A 146 -10.41 -6.46 22.47
C ILE A 146 -10.31 -6.54 23.99
N GLY A 147 -9.10 -6.56 24.53
CA GLY A 147 -8.86 -6.64 25.98
C GLY A 147 -8.84 -8.06 26.55
N GLU A 148 -9.23 -9.10 25.79
CA GLU A 148 -9.11 -10.50 26.20
C GLU A 148 -7.66 -10.90 26.37
N LYS A 149 -7.37 -11.70 27.42
CA LYS A 149 -6.06 -12.32 27.62
C LYS A 149 -6.12 -13.76 27.11
N ILE A 150 -5.25 -14.08 26.19
CA ILE A 150 -5.21 -15.38 25.53
C ILE A 150 -3.82 -16.02 25.63
N SER A 151 -3.80 -17.35 25.58
CA SER A 151 -2.60 -18.16 25.36
C SER A 151 -2.80 -18.91 24.04
N ILE A 152 -1.78 -18.90 23.19
CA ILE A 152 -1.89 -19.46 21.84
C ILE A 152 -0.55 -20.07 21.42
N ASN A 153 -0.59 -21.24 20.78
CA ASN A 153 0.57 -21.82 20.11
C ASN A 153 0.71 -21.23 18.71
N GLY A 154 1.90 -20.82 18.34
CA GLY A 154 2.12 -20.23 17.02
C GLY A 154 3.57 -20.07 16.64
N ASN A 155 3.76 -19.73 15.37
CA ASN A 155 5.06 -19.48 14.76
C ASN A 155 5.30 -17.98 14.68
N LEU A 156 6.19 -17.48 15.52
CA LEU A 156 6.65 -16.10 15.51
C LEU A 156 7.68 -15.91 14.40
N ARG A 157 7.47 -14.91 13.56
CA ARG A 157 8.37 -14.58 12.45
C ARG A 157 8.66 -13.09 12.38
N ARG A 158 9.75 -12.73 11.70
CA ARG A 158 9.98 -11.36 11.29
C ARG A 158 9.06 -11.02 10.11
N PRO A 159 8.44 -9.83 10.07
CA PRO A 159 7.66 -9.41 8.93
C PRO A 159 8.55 -9.22 7.69
N PHE A 160 8.00 -9.44 6.51
CA PHE A 160 8.73 -9.23 5.26
C PHE A 160 9.15 -7.77 5.10
N SER A 161 10.43 -7.55 4.86
CA SER A 161 10.96 -6.30 4.34
C SER A 161 10.85 -6.27 2.81
N ALA A 162 10.81 -5.08 2.23
CA ALA A 162 10.81 -4.94 0.78
C ALA A 162 12.18 -5.32 0.23
N SER A 163 12.34 -6.53 -0.30
CA SER A 163 13.57 -7.03 -0.93
C SER A 163 13.64 -6.72 -2.43
N ASN A 164 12.59 -6.13 -2.98
CA ASN A 164 12.49 -5.72 -4.38
C ASN A 164 12.10 -4.25 -4.52
N PRO A 165 12.51 -3.58 -5.60
CA PRO A 165 12.05 -2.23 -5.88
C PRO A 165 10.52 -2.21 -6.04
N SER A 166 9.90 -1.15 -5.54
CA SER A 166 8.44 -0.92 -5.58
C SER A 166 7.61 -1.89 -4.73
N GLN A 167 8.20 -2.86 -4.07
CA GLN A 167 7.50 -3.78 -3.19
C GLN A 167 7.02 -3.06 -1.92
N PHE A 168 5.81 -3.44 -1.44
CA PHE A 168 5.30 -2.94 -0.16
C PHE A 168 6.11 -3.49 1.01
N ASP A 169 6.61 -2.58 1.84
CA ASP A 169 7.40 -2.93 3.02
C ASP A 169 6.51 -3.17 4.24
N TYR A 170 6.16 -4.43 4.45
CA TYR A 170 5.29 -4.81 5.56
C TYR A 170 5.95 -4.61 6.93
N SER A 171 7.27 -4.70 7.01
CA SER A 171 8.01 -4.45 8.25
C SER A 171 7.91 -2.99 8.68
N VAL A 172 8.05 -2.05 7.73
CA VAL A 172 7.89 -0.61 7.98
C VAL A 172 6.43 -0.28 8.34
N TYR A 173 5.47 -0.91 7.65
CA TYR A 173 4.04 -0.74 7.97
C TYR A 173 3.74 -1.12 9.42
N LEU A 174 4.20 -2.30 9.88
CA LEU A 174 3.95 -2.76 11.26
C LEU A 174 4.70 -1.92 12.31
N ARG A 175 5.88 -1.40 11.99
CA ARG A 175 6.61 -0.46 12.88
C ARG A 175 5.79 0.78 13.22
N ASN A 176 4.92 1.26 12.32
CA ASN A 176 4.03 2.38 12.60
C ASN A 176 3.07 2.08 13.76
N PHE A 177 2.85 0.81 14.08
CA PHE A 177 2.07 0.33 15.21
C PHE A 177 2.94 -0.17 16.38
N ASN A 178 4.27 0.06 16.34
CA ASN A 178 5.25 -0.50 17.28
C ASN A 178 5.17 -2.04 17.39
N ALA A 179 4.91 -2.72 16.27
CA ALA A 179 4.95 -4.17 16.16
C ALA A 179 6.10 -4.57 15.22
N PHE A 180 6.96 -5.49 15.67
CA PHE A 180 8.19 -5.88 14.97
C PHE A 180 8.17 -7.33 14.52
N THR A 181 7.12 -8.06 14.91
CA THR A 181 6.96 -9.48 14.64
C THR A 181 5.54 -9.78 14.16
N VAL A 182 5.40 -10.92 13.50
CA VAL A 182 4.11 -11.51 13.11
C VAL A 182 3.99 -12.90 13.72
N LEU A 183 2.82 -13.24 14.23
CA LEU A 183 2.53 -14.54 14.83
C LEU A 183 1.45 -15.23 14.02
N TYR A 184 1.76 -16.39 13.47
CA TYR A 184 0.82 -17.23 12.74
C TYR A 184 0.43 -18.44 13.58
N SER A 185 -0.87 -18.73 13.67
CA SER A 185 -1.42 -19.86 14.39
C SER A 185 -2.57 -20.50 13.62
N ASN A 186 -2.72 -21.81 13.74
CA ASN A 186 -3.88 -22.57 13.27
C ASN A 186 -4.99 -22.70 14.34
N GLY A 187 -4.92 -21.90 15.42
CA GLY A 187 -5.86 -21.94 16.51
C GLY A 187 -5.66 -23.08 17.52
N GLU A 188 -4.70 -23.98 17.27
CA GLU A 188 -4.36 -25.03 18.21
C GLU A 188 -3.80 -24.43 19.51
N GLY A 189 -4.26 -24.96 20.66
CA GLY A 189 -3.83 -24.50 21.97
C GLY A 189 -4.33 -23.10 22.34
N LEU A 190 -5.29 -22.53 21.60
CA LEU A 190 -5.92 -21.28 22.00
C LEU A 190 -6.72 -21.49 23.29
N LYS A 191 -6.36 -20.75 24.33
CA LYS A 191 -7.03 -20.74 25.62
C LYS A 191 -7.31 -19.31 26.04
N PHE A 192 -8.54 -19.07 26.50
CA PHE A 192 -8.89 -17.83 27.17
C PHE A 192 -8.44 -17.95 28.64
N LEU A 193 -7.68 -16.96 29.08
CA LEU A 193 -7.15 -16.95 30.43
C LEU A 193 -8.05 -16.11 31.32
N GLU A 194 -8.38 -16.65 32.50
CA GLU A 194 -9.08 -15.88 33.51
C GLU A 194 -8.22 -14.70 33.95
N ASP A 195 -8.67 -13.50 33.64
CA ASP A 195 -8.04 -12.25 34.01
C ASP A 195 -9.13 -11.25 34.40
N LYS A 196 -8.82 -10.36 35.33
CA LYS A 196 -9.70 -9.24 35.66
C LYS A 196 -9.32 -8.03 34.79
N PRO A 197 -9.98 -7.85 33.63
CA PRO A 197 -9.63 -6.74 32.76
C PRO A 197 -9.87 -5.41 33.48
N SER A 198 -8.95 -4.46 33.28
CA SER A 198 -9.08 -3.10 33.84
C SER A 198 -10.35 -2.41 33.32
N VAL A 199 -10.80 -1.36 34.02
CA VAL A 199 -11.99 -0.57 33.65
C VAL A 199 -11.93 -0.13 32.19
N LYS A 200 -10.74 0.26 31.71
CA LYS A 200 -10.50 0.61 30.29
C LYS A 200 -10.91 -0.52 29.34
N TRP A 201 -10.44 -1.73 29.58
CA TRP A 201 -10.70 -2.87 28.69
C TRP A 201 -12.15 -3.29 28.73
N LYS A 202 -12.77 -3.34 29.92
CA LYS A 202 -14.22 -3.60 30.06
C LYS A 202 -15.06 -2.59 29.28
N PHE A 203 -14.68 -1.32 29.30
CA PHE A 203 -15.38 -0.29 28.57
C PHE A 203 -15.24 -0.47 27.05
N LEU A 204 -14.02 -0.74 26.55
CA LEU A 204 -13.78 -0.98 25.12
C LEU A 204 -14.48 -2.26 24.63
N GLN A 205 -14.51 -3.32 25.44
CA GLN A 205 -15.27 -4.54 25.16
C GLN A 205 -16.75 -4.23 24.98
N ARG A 206 -17.37 -3.51 25.93
CA ARG A 206 -18.78 -3.12 25.82
C ARG A 206 -19.09 -2.31 24.56
N LEU A 207 -18.20 -1.41 24.17
CA LEU A 207 -18.37 -0.65 22.92
C LEU A 207 -18.29 -1.57 21.70
N ASN A 208 -17.32 -2.48 21.66
CA ASN A 208 -17.19 -3.44 20.57
C ASN A 208 -18.38 -4.41 20.52
N ASP A 209 -18.85 -4.92 21.68
CA ASP A 209 -20.05 -5.78 21.77
C ASP A 209 -21.29 -5.05 21.27
N THR A 210 -21.42 -3.76 21.62
CA THR A 210 -22.52 -2.92 21.11
C THR A 210 -22.46 -2.80 19.60
N ARG A 211 -21.27 -2.54 19.01
CA ARG A 211 -21.06 -2.52 17.57
C ARG A 211 -21.45 -3.85 16.90
N ASN A 212 -20.96 -4.95 17.44
CA ASN A 212 -21.25 -6.29 16.92
C ASN A 212 -22.74 -6.64 17.03
N LYS A 213 -23.41 -6.24 18.13
CA LYS A 213 -24.85 -6.39 18.30
C LYS A 213 -25.62 -5.62 17.22
N ILE A 214 -25.23 -4.38 16.93
CA ILE A 214 -25.85 -3.57 15.86
C ILE A 214 -25.72 -4.28 14.52
N LEU A 215 -24.51 -4.71 14.14
CA LEU A 215 -24.25 -5.42 12.89
C LEU A 215 -25.05 -6.73 12.81
N LYS A 216 -25.12 -7.50 13.89
CA LYS A 216 -25.93 -8.73 13.99
C LYS A 216 -27.43 -8.45 13.86
N THR A 217 -27.92 -7.30 14.29
CA THR A 217 -29.32 -6.92 14.08
C THR A 217 -29.60 -6.59 12.62
N HIS A 218 -28.73 -5.79 11.98
CA HIS A 218 -28.85 -5.48 10.56
C HIS A 218 -28.71 -6.73 9.66
N SER A 219 -27.87 -7.72 10.05
CA SER A 219 -27.68 -8.95 9.27
C SER A 219 -28.95 -9.82 9.15
N LYS A 220 -29.95 -9.59 9.96
CA LYS A 220 -31.27 -10.24 9.83
C LYS A 220 -32.03 -9.75 8.59
N PHE A 221 -31.80 -8.52 8.15
CA PHE A 221 -32.57 -7.84 7.12
C PHE A 221 -31.73 -7.46 5.89
N LEU A 222 -30.40 -7.21 6.05
CA LEU A 222 -29.47 -6.93 4.97
C LEU A 222 -28.59 -8.15 4.70
N LYS A 223 -28.49 -8.52 3.43
CA LYS A 223 -27.60 -9.60 2.96
C LYS A 223 -26.32 -8.99 2.37
N SER A 224 -25.28 -9.83 2.21
CA SER A 224 -24.08 -9.47 1.43
C SER A 224 -24.46 -9.07 -0.01
N PRO A 225 -23.87 -8.00 -0.56
CA PRO A 225 -22.81 -7.13 -0.03
C PRO A 225 -23.32 -5.94 0.79
N ASN A 226 -24.64 -5.74 0.92
CA ASN A 226 -25.22 -4.51 1.47
C ASN A 226 -24.93 -4.35 2.99
N LEU A 227 -24.85 -5.45 3.72
CA LEU A 227 -24.47 -5.42 5.13
C LEU A 227 -23.05 -4.89 5.32
N GLU A 228 -22.10 -5.40 4.54
CA GLU A 228 -20.70 -5.02 4.59
C GLU A 228 -20.50 -3.55 4.16
N ILE A 229 -21.23 -3.12 3.13
CA ILE A 229 -21.19 -1.72 2.69
C ILE A 229 -21.74 -0.79 3.77
N LEU A 230 -22.90 -1.12 4.37
CA LEU A 230 -23.45 -0.33 5.47
C LEU A 230 -22.53 -0.31 6.68
N GLY A 231 -21.98 -1.46 7.05
CA GLY A 231 -20.99 -1.58 8.14
C GLY A 231 -19.74 -0.72 7.87
N GLY A 232 -19.23 -0.74 6.65
CA GLY A 232 -18.12 0.11 6.21
C GLY A 232 -18.45 1.61 6.29
N ILE A 233 -19.62 2.03 5.81
CA ILE A 233 -20.09 3.41 5.89
C ILE A 233 -20.21 3.88 7.33
N VAL A 234 -20.83 3.08 8.22
CA VAL A 234 -21.14 3.49 9.61
C VAL A 234 -19.95 3.33 10.54
N PHE A 235 -19.23 2.20 10.47
CA PHE A 235 -18.19 1.84 11.45
C PHE A 235 -16.77 1.78 10.86
N GLY A 236 -16.60 1.81 9.53
CA GLY A 236 -15.35 1.63 8.82
C GLY A 236 -15.19 0.21 8.24
N ASP A 237 -14.31 0.09 7.24
CA ASP A 237 -14.06 -1.16 6.51
C ASP A 237 -13.47 -2.28 7.37
N ASP A 238 -12.86 -1.94 8.49
CA ASP A 238 -12.41 -2.90 9.51
C ASP A 238 -13.57 -3.58 10.28
N ALA A 239 -14.80 -3.09 10.15
CA ALA A 239 -15.94 -3.66 10.87
C ALA A 239 -16.46 -4.94 10.22
N VAL A 240 -16.66 -4.91 8.90
CA VAL A 240 -17.05 -6.06 8.08
C VAL A 240 -16.40 -5.89 6.71
N ALA A 241 -15.52 -6.79 6.31
CA ALA A 241 -14.80 -6.68 5.04
C ALA A 241 -15.77 -6.91 3.85
N PRO A 242 -15.91 -5.96 2.93
CA PRO A 242 -16.72 -6.18 1.73
C PRO A 242 -16.07 -7.20 0.80
N PRO A 243 -16.86 -7.93 0.00
CA PRO A 243 -16.34 -8.85 -1.01
C PRO A 243 -15.37 -8.17 -1.98
N ASP A 244 -14.36 -8.90 -2.46
CA ASP A 244 -13.28 -8.35 -3.29
C ASP A 244 -13.80 -7.68 -4.58
N TYR A 245 -14.86 -8.22 -5.21
CA TYR A 245 -15.44 -7.63 -6.43
C TYR A 245 -16.05 -6.25 -6.15
N ILE A 246 -16.69 -6.06 -5.00
CA ILE A 246 -17.22 -4.77 -4.54
C ILE A 246 -16.07 -3.79 -4.31
N LYS A 247 -15.05 -4.23 -3.58
CA LYS A 247 -13.88 -3.41 -3.30
C LYS A 247 -13.19 -2.96 -4.60
N THR A 248 -13.06 -3.87 -5.56
CA THR A 248 -12.48 -3.56 -6.87
C THR A 248 -13.33 -2.54 -7.65
N SER A 249 -14.65 -2.71 -7.68
CA SER A 249 -15.57 -1.76 -8.30
C SER A 249 -15.45 -0.37 -7.68
N PHE A 250 -15.42 -0.27 -6.35
CA PHE A 250 -15.27 1.00 -5.63
C PHE A 250 -13.89 1.64 -5.81
N ILE A 251 -12.83 0.85 -5.97
CA ILE A 251 -11.49 1.34 -6.32
C ILE A 251 -11.52 1.95 -7.73
N ASN A 252 -12.05 1.22 -8.71
CA ASN A 252 -12.05 1.62 -10.10
C ASN A 252 -12.93 2.85 -10.37
N SER A 253 -14.07 2.97 -9.71
CA SER A 253 -14.94 4.14 -9.77
C SER A 253 -14.41 5.35 -8.96
N GLY A 254 -13.40 5.17 -8.09
CA GLY A 254 -12.88 6.22 -7.19
C GLY A 254 -13.74 6.46 -5.95
N LEU A 255 -14.61 5.51 -5.60
CA LEU A 255 -15.55 5.59 -4.46
C LEU A 255 -15.08 4.82 -3.21
N LEU A 256 -13.87 4.25 -3.22
CA LEU A 256 -13.35 3.43 -2.10
C LEU A 256 -13.44 4.12 -0.74
N HIS A 257 -13.27 5.44 -0.69
CA HIS A 257 -13.36 6.23 0.54
C HIS A 257 -14.74 6.18 1.21
N ILE A 258 -15.80 5.76 0.50
CA ILE A 258 -17.17 5.59 1.03
C ILE A 258 -17.23 4.39 1.97
N LEU A 259 -16.44 3.34 1.72
CA LEU A 259 -16.38 2.14 2.56
C LEU A 259 -15.60 2.37 3.86
N ALA A 260 -14.94 3.51 4.02
CA ALA A 260 -14.24 3.89 5.23
C ALA A 260 -15.08 4.88 6.06
N ALA A 261 -15.08 4.72 7.38
CA ALA A 261 -15.73 5.69 8.25
C ALA A 261 -15.15 7.09 8.04
N SER A 262 -16.00 8.03 7.66
CA SER A 262 -15.59 9.37 7.22
C SER A 262 -15.83 10.44 8.27
N GLY A 263 -15.16 11.58 8.10
CA GLY A 263 -15.42 12.77 8.91
C GLY A 263 -16.86 13.33 8.78
N MET A 264 -17.54 13.03 7.66
CA MET A 264 -18.94 13.39 7.44
C MET A 264 -19.86 12.71 8.45
N ASN A 265 -19.58 11.45 8.78
CA ASN A 265 -20.36 10.69 9.75
C ASN A 265 -20.33 11.34 11.15
N VAL A 266 -19.17 11.84 11.58
CA VAL A 266 -19.03 12.57 12.86
C VAL A 266 -19.97 13.79 12.90
N ALA A 267 -20.03 14.55 11.79
CA ALA A 267 -20.90 15.71 11.69
C ALA A 267 -22.40 15.31 11.68
N PHE A 268 -22.76 14.24 10.96
CA PHE A 268 -24.15 13.74 10.93
C PHE A 268 -24.62 13.25 12.30
N ILE A 269 -23.79 12.49 13.01
CA ILE A 269 -24.08 11.99 14.35
C ILE A 269 -24.36 13.15 15.31
N PHE A 270 -23.48 14.13 15.32
CA PHE A 270 -23.66 15.32 16.17
C PHE A 270 -24.92 16.10 15.79
N SER A 271 -25.12 16.35 14.48
CA SER A 271 -26.26 17.12 13.99
C SER A 271 -27.59 16.43 14.32
N PHE A 272 -27.66 15.12 14.12
CA PHE A 272 -28.86 14.33 14.46
C PHE A 272 -29.16 14.38 15.96
N TRP A 273 -28.15 14.13 16.81
CA TRP A 273 -28.29 14.20 18.25
C TRP A 273 -28.73 15.61 18.72
N PHE A 274 -28.10 16.63 18.13
CA PHE A 274 -28.41 18.02 18.45
C PHE A 274 -29.84 18.39 18.08
N VAL A 275 -30.38 17.92 16.96
CA VAL A 275 -31.74 18.14 16.49
C VAL A 275 -32.74 17.43 17.39
N ILE A 276 -32.52 16.16 17.74
CA ILE A 276 -33.41 15.43 18.69
C ILE A 276 -33.51 16.16 20.03
N LEU A 277 -32.37 16.52 20.61
CA LEU A 277 -32.37 17.19 21.91
C LEU A 277 -32.96 18.61 21.85
N ARG A 278 -32.88 19.27 20.67
CA ARG A 278 -33.57 20.54 20.44
C ARG A 278 -35.08 20.34 20.41
N PHE A 279 -35.53 19.28 19.75
CA PHE A 279 -36.97 18.94 19.72
C PHE A 279 -37.49 18.60 21.13
N LEU A 280 -36.67 17.89 21.94
CA LEU A 280 -36.96 17.59 23.35
C LEU A 280 -36.78 18.81 24.28
N ARG A 281 -36.54 20.01 23.74
CA ARG A 281 -36.37 21.27 24.47
C ARG A 281 -35.23 21.27 25.48
N VAL A 282 -34.21 20.40 25.32
CA VAL A 282 -33.00 20.39 26.16
C VAL A 282 -32.22 21.70 26.00
N PRO A 283 -31.75 22.36 27.09
CA PRO A 283 -30.98 23.58 27.02
C PRO A 283 -29.70 23.42 26.17
N TYR A 284 -29.16 24.54 25.63
CA TYR A 284 -28.03 24.53 24.66
C TYR A 284 -26.79 23.83 25.21
N LYS A 285 -26.32 24.20 26.42
CA LYS A 285 -25.05 23.65 26.99
C LYS A 285 -25.09 22.13 27.18
N PRO A 286 -26.07 21.52 27.88
CA PRO A 286 -26.13 20.05 28.00
C PRO A 286 -26.34 19.34 26.67
N ARG A 287 -27.03 19.96 25.69
CA ARG A 287 -27.18 19.43 24.33
C ARG A 287 -25.84 19.32 23.62
N VAL A 288 -25.00 20.36 23.72
CA VAL A 288 -23.66 20.35 23.12
C VAL A 288 -22.74 19.36 23.84
N LEU A 289 -22.72 19.38 25.19
CA LEU A 289 -21.86 18.50 25.98
C LEU A 289 -22.17 17.00 25.75
N SER A 290 -23.47 16.63 25.73
CA SER A 290 -23.85 15.25 25.43
C SER A 290 -23.52 14.85 23.99
N GLY A 291 -23.64 15.76 23.03
CA GLY A 291 -23.20 15.53 21.67
C GLY A 291 -21.68 15.33 21.55
N MET A 292 -20.88 16.10 22.30
CA MET A 292 -19.42 15.91 22.37
C MET A 292 -19.07 14.52 22.94
N LEU A 293 -19.77 14.06 23.98
CA LEU A 293 -19.59 12.71 24.51
C LEU A 293 -19.92 11.64 23.47
N LEU A 294 -21.03 11.82 22.74
CA LEU A 294 -21.44 10.87 21.68
C LEU A 294 -20.38 10.80 20.56
N ILE A 295 -19.77 11.92 20.16
CA ILE A 295 -18.67 11.95 19.19
C ILE A 295 -17.48 11.12 19.69
N VAL A 296 -17.10 11.26 20.96
CA VAL A 296 -15.99 10.48 21.54
C VAL A 296 -16.31 8.99 21.55
N LEU A 297 -17.52 8.60 21.98
CA LEU A 297 -17.97 7.21 21.98
C LEU A 297 -17.95 6.59 20.58
N TYR A 298 -18.48 7.31 19.60
CA TYR A 298 -18.46 6.89 18.21
C TYR A 298 -17.03 6.70 17.68
N THR A 299 -16.13 7.66 17.95
CA THR A 299 -14.73 7.58 17.52
C THR A 299 -14.03 6.34 18.11
N LEU A 300 -14.35 5.96 19.34
CA LEU A 300 -13.85 4.72 19.95
C LEU A 300 -14.44 3.47 19.28
N MET A 301 -15.73 3.49 18.91
CA MET A 301 -16.38 2.37 18.22
C MET A 301 -15.85 2.12 16.81
N THR A 302 -15.34 3.17 16.12
CA THR A 302 -14.73 3.05 14.79
C THR A 302 -13.26 2.63 14.81
N GLY A 303 -12.69 2.28 15.98
CA GLY A 303 -11.30 1.82 16.07
C GLY A 303 -10.24 2.91 15.98
N LEU A 304 -10.60 4.19 16.20
CA LEU A 304 -9.69 5.36 16.19
C LEU A 304 -8.99 5.60 14.85
N GLY A 305 -9.65 5.34 13.73
CA GLY A 305 -9.11 5.65 12.41
C GLY A 305 -8.70 7.12 12.26
N PRO A 306 -7.54 7.44 11.65
CA PRO A 306 -7.00 8.82 11.61
C PRO A 306 -7.96 9.86 11.05
N SER A 307 -8.77 9.52 10.04
CA SER A 307 -9.77 10.41 9.44
C SER A 307 -10.89 10.77 10.39
N VAL A 308 -11.38 9.78 11.16
CA VAL A 308 -12.45 9.99 12.15
C VAL A 308 -11.93 10.78 13.35
N VAL A 309 -10.74 10.41 13.86
CA VAL A 309 -10.08 11.13 14.97
C VAL A 309 -9.87 12.60 14.63
N ARG A 310 -9.34 12.90 13.41
CA ARG A 310 -9.19 14.28 12.95
C ARG A 310 -10.52 15.04 12.98
N ALA A 311 -11.57 14.49 12.38
CA ALA A 311 -12.88 15.13 12.29
C ALA A 311 -13.51 15.31 13.68
N ALA A 312 -13.40 14.32 14.55
CA ALA A 312 -13.85 14.39 15.93
C ALA A 312 -13.15 15.51 16.71
N LEU A 313 -11.81 15.55 16.67
CA LEU A 313 -11.04 16.59 17.35
C LEU A 313 -11.38 17.99 16.82
N MET A 314 -11.46 18.17 15.51
CA MET A 314 -11.84 19.44 14.91
C MET A 314 -13.22 19.88 15.38
N LEU A 315 -14.22 18.99 15.34
CA LEU A 315 -15.59 19.32 15.79
C LEU A 315 -15.63 19.60 17.29
N LEU A 316 -14.94 18.80 18.11
CA LEU A 316 -14.86 19.01 19.56
C LEU A 316 -14.27 20.40 19.90
N PHE A 317 -13.19 20.81 19.22
CA PHE A 317 -12.62 22.15 19.42
C PHE A 317 -13.53 23.28 18.95
N VAL A 318 -14.24 23.12 17.81
CA VAL A 318 -15.23 24.10 17.35
C VAL A 318 -16.35 24.25 18.37
N LEU A 319 -16.87 23.12 18.89
CA LEU A 319 -17.94 23.13 19.90
C LEU A 319 -17.46 23.74 21.22
N THR A 320 -16.23 23.44 21.64
CA THR A 320 -15.61 24.06 22.81
C THR A 320 -15.45 25.58 22.61
N GLY A 321 -15.01 26.03 21.45
CA GLY A 321 -14.95 27.44 21.10
C GLY A 321 -16.30 28.12 21.24
N LYS A 322 -17.36 27.51 20.69
CA LYS A 322 -18.75 28.02 20.82
C LYS A 322 -19.24 28.05 22.26
N LEU A 323 -18.88 27.09 23.10
CA LEU A 323 -19.26 27.10 24.54
C LEU A 323 -18.53 28.19 25.34
N LEU A 324 -17.35 28.63 24.85
CA LEU A 324 -16.50 29.68 25.46
C LEU A 324 -16.66 31.02 24.77
N ASP A 325 -17.62 31.16 23.84
CA ASP A 325 -17.87 32.34 23.01
C ASP A 325 -16.58 32.85 22.30
N ARG A 326 -15.81 31.89 21.75
CA ARG A 326 -14.56 32.11 21.00
C ARG A 326 -14.70 31.67 19.55
N ASP A 327 -14.35 32.56 18.64
CA ASP A 327 -14.27 32.20 17.21
C ASP A 327 -13.08 31.28 16.94
N THR A 328 -13.30 30.30 16.05
CA THR A 328 -12.27 29.36 15.65
C THR A 328 -11.92 29.57 14.18
N HIS A 329 -10.62 29.66 13.88
CA HIS A 329 -10.12 29.75 12.52
C HIS A 329 -9.78 28.37 11.99
N SER A 330 -10.41 27.96 10.87
CA SER A 330 -10.38 26.58 10.38
C SER A 330 -8.97 26.05 10.07
N VAL A 331 -8.09 26.88 9.46
CA VAL A 331 -6.70 26.49 9.15
C VAL A 331 -5.88 26.31 10.43
N SER A 332 -6.02 27.23 11.40
CA SER A 332 -5.32 27.13 12.70
C SER A 332 -5.78 25.89 13.47
N LEU A 333 -7.06 25.59 13.41
CA LEU A 333 -7.64 24.41 14.04
C LEU A 333 -7.13 23.09 13.40
N LEU A 334 -7.12 23.02 12.07
CA LEU A 334 -6.56 21.88 11.35
C LEU A 334 -5.08 21.67 11.71
N SER A 335 -4.32 22.78 11.81
CA SER A 335 -2.90 22.78 12.21
C SER A 335 -2.70 22.24 13.62
N LEU A 336 -3.51 22.72 14.58
CA LEU A 336 -3.47 22.24 15.97
C LEU A 336 -3.75 20.75 16.07
N VAL A 337 -4.80 20.28 15.37
CA VAL A 337 -5.19 18.85 15.37
C VAL A 337 -4.10 18.00 14.75
N ALA A 338 -3.43 18.45 13.67
CA ALA A 338 -2.29 17.74 13.07
C ALA A 338 -1.16 17.57 14.09
N VAL A 339 -0.77 18.65 14.78
CA VAL A 339 0.29 18.62 15.80
C VAL A 339 -0.09 17.66 16.94
N LEU A 340 -1.30 17.75 17.47
CA LEU A 340 -1.76 16.88 18.56
C LEU A 340 -1.76 15.40 18.16
N MET A 341 -2.23 15.06 16.95
CA MET A 341 -2.20 13.69 16.46
C MET A 341 -0.77 13.17 16.26
N LEU A 342 0.15 14.01 15.77
CA LEU A 342 1.56 13.63 15.61
C LEU A 342 2.32 13.59 16.95
N ILE A 343 1.95 14.39 17.93
CA ILE A 343 2.44 14.24 19.31
C ILE A 343 1.96 12.91 19.89
N TYR A 344 0.72 12.50 19.62
CA TYR A 344 0.21 11.19 20.06
C TYR A 344 0.95 10.04 19.39
N ASN A 345 1.04 10.05 18.05
CA ASN A 345 1.76 9.04 17.29
C ASN A 345 2.45 9.68 16.06
N PRO A 346 3.77 9.94 16.09
CA PRO A 346 4.51 10.49 14.96
C PRO A 346 4.42 9.64 13.67
N ALA A 347 4.22 8.32 13.80
CA ALA A 347 4.09 7.42 12.67
C ALA A 347 2.82 7.66 11.81
N TYR A 348 1.86 8.44 12.30
CA TYR A 348 0.72 8.89 11.49
C TYR A 348 1.16 9.69 10.26
N LEU A 349 2.35 10.32 10.29
CA LEU A 349 2.89 11.00 9.11
C LEU A 349 3.06 10.06 7.91
N ASN A 350 3.35 8.77 8.15
CA ASN A 350 3.49 7.73 7.13
C ASN A 350 2.16 7.02 6.81
N ASN A 351 1.08 7.39 7.48
CA ASN A 351 -0.23 6.77 7.27
C ASN A 351 -0.99 7.48 6.14
N VAL A 352 -1.31 6.75 5.08
CA VAL A 352 -1.99 7.28 3.88
C VAL A 352 -3.33 7.92 4.24
N SER A 353 -4.10 7.33 5.16
CA SER A 353 -5.40 7.86 5.59
C SER A 353 -5.25 9.21 6.31
N PHE A 354 -4.19 9.37 7.12
CA PHE A 354 -3.85 10.66 7.73
C PHE A 354 -3.52 11.70 6.65
N GLN A 355 -2.60 11.39 5.73
CA GLN A 355 -2.16 12.31 4.68
C GLN A 355 -3.32 12.76 3.80
N LEU A 356 -4.11 11.84 3.26
CA LEU A 356 -5.24 12.16 2.39
C LEU A 356 -6.29 12.98 3.14
N SER A 357 -6.60 12.60 4.38
CA SER A 357 -7.62 13.28 5.17
C SER A 357 -7.26 14.72 5.50
N PHE A 358 -6.02 15.02 5.92
CA PHE A 358 -5.56 16.37 6.20
C PHE A 358 -5.43 17.20 4.93
N LEU A 359 -4.93 16.61 3.85
CA LEU A 359 -4.72 17.30 2.58
C LEU A 359 -6.04 17.73 1.93
N VAL A 360 -7.03 16.83 1.86
CA VAL A 360 -8.38 17.17 1.36
C VAL A 360 -9.00 18.28 2.21
N THR A 361 -8.92 18.16 3.53
CA THR A 361 -9.52 19.16 4.41
C THR A 361 -8.86 20.52 4.24
N PHE A 362 -7.54 20.57 4.12
CA PHE A 362 -6.81 21.81 3.83
C PHE A 362 -7.25 22.40 2.48
N GLY A 363 -7.36 21.59 1.44
CA GLY A 363 -7.86 22.00 0.12
C GLY A 363 -9.28 22.55 0.16
N LEU A 364 -10.18 21.89 0.90
CA LEU A 364 -11.57 22.36 1.05
C LEU A 364 -11.66 23.69 1.82
N ILE A 365 -10.89 23.83 2.90
CA ILE A 365 -10.88 25.05 3.71
C ILE A 365 -10.27 26.24 2.94
N THR A 366 -9.25 26.01 2.13
CA THR A 366 -8.54 27.06 1.38
C THR A 366 -9.13 27.25 -0.02
N THR A 367 -8.96 26.26 -0.89
CA THR A 367 -9.29 26.38 -2.31
C THR A 367 -10.80 26.41 -2.55
N ALA A 368 -11.57 25.47 -1.98
CA ALA A 368 -13.01 25.44 -2.23
C ALA A 368 -13.73 26.68 -1.70
N THR A 369 -13.31 27.21 -0.54
CA THR A 369 -13.88 28.43 0.02
C THR A 369 -13.66 29.64 -0.90
N ILE A 370 -12.43 29.80 -1.43
CA ILE A 370 -12.09 30.91 -2.34
C ILE A 370 -12.89 30.82 -3.65
N PHE A 371 -12.92 29.61 -4.26
CA PHE A 371 -13.67 29.41 -5.50
C PHE A 371 -15.18 29.56 -5.29
N SER A 372 -15.72 29.07 -4.17
CA SER A 372 -17.13 29.24 -3.83
C SER A 372 -17.54 30.74 -3.74
N GLN A 373 -16.68 31.61 -3.16
CA GLN A 373 -16.89 33.03 -3.09
C GLN A 373 -16.87 33.73 -4.47
N LYS A 374 -16.11 33.19 -5.43
CA LYS A 374 -16.05 33.70 -6.81
C LYS A 374 -17.19 33.22 -7.70
N LEU A 375 -17.92 32.20 -7.28
CA LEU A 375 -19.07 31.62 -7.95
C LEU A 375 -20.42 32.03 -7.34
N ASP A 376 -20.53 33.31 -6.90
CA ASP A 376 -21.72 33.82 -6.16
C ASP A 376 -23.01 33.74 -6.98
N LYS A 377 -22.92 33.75 -8.31
CA LYS A 377 -24.11 33.66 -9.20
C LYS A 377 -24.67 32.25 -9.32
N VAL A 378 -23.92 31.23 -8.88
CA VAL A 378 -24.35 29.84 -8.92
C VAL A 378 -24.99 29.46 -7.58
N PRO A 379 -26.21 28.95 -7.55
CA PRO A 379 -26.88 28.57 -6.31
C PRO A 379 -26.14 27.43 -5.59
N ASP A 380 -26.11 27.49 -4.26
CA ASP A 380 -25.31 26.58 -3.42
C ASP A 380 -25.68 25.10 -3.61
N TRP A 381 -26.94 24.80 -3.87
CA TRP A 381 -27.39 23.42 -4.09
C TRP A 381 -26.77 22.76 -5.34
N LEU A 382 -26.35 23.56 -6.33
CA LEU A 382 -25.65 23.09 -7.53
C LEU A 382 -24.12 23.22 -7.37
N LYS A 383 -23.65 24.32 -6.79
CA LYS A 383 -22.24 24.67 -6.65
C LYS A 383 -21.51 23.68 -5.71
N VAL A 384 -22.09 23.41 -4.53
CA VAL A 384 -21.44 22.62 -3.49
C VAL A 384 -21.21 21.16 -3.90
N PRO A 385 -22.21 20.43 -4.46
CA PRO A 385 -22.01 19.05 -4.92
C PRO A 385 -20.97 18.87 -6.03
N ILE A 386 -20.71 19.92 -6.81
CA ILE A 386 -19.70 19.89 -7.88
C ILE A 386 -18.33 20.30 -7.38
N LEU A 387 -18.26 21.41 -6.62
CA LEU A 387 -17.00 22.01 -6.20
C LEU A 387 -16.25 21.15 -5.19
N ILE A 388 -16.94 20.52 -4.25
CA ILE A 388 -16.31 19.69 -3.22
C ILE A 388 -15.59 18.49 -3.83
N PRO A 389 -16.21 17.62 -4.66
CA PRO A 389 -15.50 16.50 -5.29
C PRO A 389 -14.36 16.94 -6.21
N LEU A 390 -14.57 18.03 -6.96
CA LEU A 390 -13.56 18.57 -7.87
C LEU A 390 -12.29 19.01 -7.11
N VAL A 391 -12.46 19.84 -6.08
CA VAL A 391 -11.34 20.31 -5.25
C VAL A 391 -10.68 19.15 -4.52
N ALA A 392 -11.48 18.24 -3.94
CA ALA A 392 -10.96 17.05 -3.28
C ALA A 392 -10.09 16.24 -4.25
N GLN A 393 -10.58 15.93 -5.46
CA GLN A 393 -9.84 15.15 -6.44
C GLN A 393 -8.53 15.84 -6.88
N ILE A 394 -8.55 17.15 -7.12
CA ILE A 394 -7.33 17.92 -7.45
C ILE A 394 -6.29 17.81 -6.32
N TRP A 395 -6.70 17.94 -5.06
CA TRP A 395 -5.77 17.88 -3.94
C TRP A 395 -5.23 16.48 -3.64
N ILE A 396 -6.01 15.41 -3.87
CA ILE A 396 -5.56 14.03 -3.57
C ILE A 396 -4.87 13.34 -4.74
N ALA A 397 -5.11 13.77 -5.99
CA ALA A 397 -4.62 13.07 -7.19
C ALA A 397 -3.13 12.72 -7.16
N PRO A 398 -2.19 13.65 -6.83
CA PRO A 398 -0.76 13.31 -6.83
C PRO A 398 -0.40 12.28 -5.76
N ILE A 399 -1.04 12.32 -4.60
CA ILE A 399 -0.81 11.34 -3.52
C ILE A 399 -1.43 9.99 -3.88
N GLN A 400 -2.59 9.96 -4.56
CA GLN A 400 -3.15 8.72 -5.11
C GLN A 400 -2.20 8.07 -6.12
N MET A 401 -1.66 8.86 -7.06
CA MET A 401 -0.66 8.38 -8.02
C MET A 401 0.59 7.88 -7.31
N PHE A 402 1.03 8.56 -6.25
CA PHE A 402 2.21 8.18 -5.47
C PHE A 402 2.06 6.82 -4.77
N TYR A 403 0.90 6.54 -4.13
CA TYR A 403 0.72 5.29 -3.38
C TYR A 403 0.14 4.15 -4.20
N PHE A 404 -0.75 4.46 -5.16
CA PHE A 404 -1.54 3.44 -5.85
C PHE A 404 -1.21 3.28 -7.33
N ASN A 405 -0.42 4.20 -7.92
CA ASN A 405 -0.09 4.23 -9.35
C ASN A 405 -1.31 4.23 -10.28
N THR A 406 -2.41 4.74 -9.79
CA THR A 406 -3.69 4.78 -10.51
C THR A 406 -4.37 6.13 -10.34
N PHE A 407 -5.09 6.52 -11.37
CA PHE A 407 -5.99 7.67 -11.35
C PHE A 407 -7.35 7.25 -11.92
N SER A 408 -8.40 7.36 -11.13
CA SER A 408 -9.76 7.06 -11.57
C SER A 408 -10.32 8.24 -12.35
N LEU A 409 -10.49 8.06 -13.67
CA LEU A 409 -10.87 9.13 -14.60
C LEU A 409 -12.27 9.68 -14.31
N TYR A 410 -13.20 8.80 -13.96
CA TYR A 410 -14.62 9.16 -13.75
C TYR A 410 -14.96 9.43 -12.28
N SER A 411 -13.96 9.47 -11.38
CA SER A 411 -14.18 9.63 -9.94
C SER A 411 -14.98 10.89 -9.57
N ILE A 412 -14.79 12.01 -10.28
CA ILE A 412 -15.53 13.26 -10.03
C ILE A 412 -17.03 13.04 -10.31
N PHE A 413 -17.36 12.44 -11.46
CA PHE A 413 -18.76 12.17 -11.84
C PHE A 413 -19.42 11.14 -10.91
N ALA A 414 -18.68 10.08 -10.57
CA ALA A 414 -19.15 9.07 -9.61
C ALA A 414 -19.46 9.69 -8.24
N ASN A 415 -18.58 10.57 -7.75
CA ASN A 415 -18.77 11.28 -6.47
C ASN A 415 -19.97 12.25 -6.52
N ILE A 416 -20.14 13.02 -7.61
CA ILE A 416 -21.28 13.91 -7.77
C ILE A 416 -22.60 13.10 -7.78
N SER A 417 -22.63 11.97 -8.49
CA SER A 417 -23.81 11.10 -8.58
C SER A 417 -24.18 10.44 -7.25
N THR A 418 -23.20 10.22 -6.35
CA THR A 418 -23.41 9.49 -5.10
C THR A 418 -23.58 10.38 -3.88
N VAL A 419 -23.24 11.68 -3.94
CA VAL A 419 -23.21 12.55 -2.75
C VAL A 419 -24.56 12.66 -2.03
N CYS A 420 -25.66 12.84 -2.77
CA CYS A 420 -27.00 12.90 -2.17
C CYS A 420 -27.43 11.53 -1.62
N LEU A 421 -27.20 10.47 -2.41
CA LEU A 421 -27.52 9.10 -2.03
C LEU A 421 -26.77 8.68 -0.76
N LEU A 422 -25.47 8.95 -0.71
CA LEU A 422 -24.63 8.65 0.44
C LEU A 422 -25.06 9.39 1.71
N SER A 423 -25.51 10.63 1.57
CA SER A 423 -26.02 11.41 2.71
C SER A 423 -27.27 10.76 3.33
N VAL A 424 -28.18 10.26 2.48
CA VAL A 424 -29.39 9.56 2.95
C VAL A 424 -29.02 8.20 3.56
N ILE A 425 -28.15 7.40 2.89
CA ILE A 425 -27.69 6.10 3.41
C ILE A 425 -27.01 6.28 4.78
N SER A 426 -26.08 7.24 4.89
CA SER A 426 -25.34 7.48 6.13
C SER A 426 -26.30 7.93 7.26
N PHE A 427 -27.24 8.82 6.96
CA PHE A 427 -28.21 9.29 7.94
C PHE A 427 -29.15 8.16 8.41
N CYS A 428 -29.79 7.46 7.47
CA CYS A 428 -30.72 6.37 7.81
C CYS A 428 -30.01 5.20 8.48
N GLY A 429 -28.82 4.81 7.99
CA GLY A 429 -28.00 3.76 8.57
C GLY A 429 -27.56 4.08 9.99
N PHE A 430 -27.16 5.34 10.24
CA PHE A 430 -26.79 5.77 11.59
C PHE A 430 -28.00 5.81 12.53
N VAL A 431 -29.14 6.38 12.12
CA VAL A 431 -30.37 6.44 12.92
C VAL A 431 -30.82 5.04 13.27
N SER A 432 -30.92 4.13 12.31
CA SER A 432 -31.26 2.74 12.50
C SER A 432 -30.30 2.05 13.48
N SER A 433 -28.99 2.27 13.31
CA SER A 433 -27.97 1.71 14.19
C SER A 433 -28.08 2.20 15.63
N VAL A 434 -28.34 3.48 15.87
CA VAL A 434 -28.54 4.02 17.25
C VAL A 434 -29.79 3.46 17.91
N ILE A 435 -30.90 3.43 17.18
CA ILE A 435 -32.16 2.91 17.74
C ILE A 435 -32.09 1.39 17.97
N SER A 436 -31.31 0.66 17.13
CA SER A 436 -31.13 -0.79 17.28
C SER A 436 -30.44 -1.20 18.58
N VAL A 437 -29.76 -0.28 19.27
CA VAL A 437 -29.24 -0.52 20.62
C VAL A 437 -30.34 -0.69 21.64
N ILE A 438 -31.49 -0.03 21.42
CA ILE A 438 -32.66 -0.02 22.34
C ILE A 438 -33.53 -1.25 22.06
N THR A 439 -33.35 -2.30 22.83
CA THR A 439 -34.26 -3.47 22.85
C THR A 439 -35.57 -3.07 23.56
N PRO A 440 -36.76 -3.24 23.03
CA PRO A 440 -37.27 -4.12 21.99
C PRO A 440 -37.47 -3.49 20.60
N LEU A 441 -37.11 -2.25 20.39
CA LEU A 441 -37.36 -1.54 19.12
C LEU A 441 -36.39 -1.91 17.99
N ALA A 442 -35.28 -2.61 18.31
CA ALA A 442 -34.20 -2.93 17.39
C ALA A 442 -34.67 -3.62 16.09
N ASP A 443 -35.40 -4.73 16.22
CA ASP A 443 -35.82 -5.52 15.06
C ASP A 443 -36.84 -4.77 14.17
N ILE A 444 -37.77 -4.05 14.80
CA ILE A 444 -38.79 -3.27 14.08
C ILE A 444 -38.14 -2.12 13.31
N THR A 445 -37.25 -1.39 13.96
CA THR A 445 -36.56 -0.25 13.38
C THR A 445 -35.64 -0.69 12.21
N CYS A 446 -34.81 -1.72 12.44
CA CYS A 446 -33.96 -2.24 11.38
C CYS A 446 -34.78 -2.80 10.22
N ARG A 447 -35.91 -3.50 10.48
CA ARG A 447 -36.79 -3.99 9.43
C ARG A 447 -37.30 -2.87 8.52
N ILE A 448 -37.71 -1.74 9.11
CA ILE A 448 -38.25 -0.59 8.37
C ILE A 448 -37.14 0.13 7.60
N PHE A 449 -36.05 0.49 8.27
CA PHE A 449 -34.96 1.24 7.65
C PHE A 449 -34.19 0.40 6.66
N ASP A 450 -33.88 -0.86 6.98
CA ASP A 450 -33.06 -1.73 6.13
C ASP A 450 -33.81 -2.13 4.86
N PHE A 451 -35.14 -2.17 4.87
CA PHE A 451 -35.93 -2.31 3.64
C PHE A 451 -35.61 -1.19 2.64
N GLY A 452 -35.65 0.08 3.06
CA GLY A 452 -35.29 1.22 2.22
C GLY A 452 -33.79 1.26 1.91
N LEU A 453 -32.94 1.02 2.90
CA LEU A 453 -31.49 1.01 2.76
C LEU A 453 -31.02 -0.04 1.73
N ASN A 454 -31.68 -1.20 1.67
CA ASN A 454 -31.33 -2.24 0.70
C ASN A 454 -31.42 -1.74 -0.75
N TYR A 455 -32.46 -0.99 -1.09
CA TYR A 455 -32.61 -0.39 -2.42
C TYR A 455 -31.55 0.70 -2.68
N LEU A 456 -31.31 1.57 -1.70
CA LEU A 456 -30.34 2.66 -1.82
C LEU A 456 -28.91 2.12 -1.95
N LEU A 457 -28.55 1.08 -1.21
CA LEU A 457 -27.26 0.40 -1.30
C LEU A 457 -27.08 -0.29 -2.65
N ASN A 458 -28.11 -0.96 -3.18
CA ASN A 458 -28.08 -1.53 -4.52
C ASN A 458 -27.88 -0.45 -5.62
N ILE A 459 -28.51 0.71 -5.47
CA ILE A 459 -28.29 1.85 -6.36
C ILE A 459 -26.83 2.34 -6.27
N LEU A 460 -26.27 2.41 -5.05
CA LEU A 460 -24.87 2.79 -4.83
C LEU A 460 -23.91 1.81 -5.51
N VAL A 461 -24.15 0.51 -5.38
CA VAL A 461 -23.37 -0.53 -6.06
C VAL A 461 -23.50 -0.41 -7.57
N TRP A 462 -24.73 -0.23 -8.08
CA TRP A 462 -24.98 -0.04 -9.51
C TRP A 462 -24.24 1.19 -10.07
N ILE A 463 -24.26 2.34 -9.37
CA ILE A 463 -23.49 3.53 -9.77
C ILE A 463 -22.01 3.21 -9.80
N SER A 464 -21.48 2.55 -8.75
CA SER A 464 -20.08 2.16 -8.71
C SER A 464 -19.70 1.27 -9.89
N ASP A 465 -20.48 0.22 -10.15
CA ASP A 465 -20.24 -0.71 -11.24
C ASP A 465 -20.36 -0.04 -12.61
N PHE A 466 -21.32 0.87 -12.78
CA PHE A 466 -21.45 1.64 -14.02
C PHE A 466 -20.16 2.41 -14.34
N PHE A 467 -19.63 3.22 -13.38
CA PHE A 467 -18.42 3.99 -13.61
C PHE A 467 -17.16 3.12 -13.68
N ALA A 468 -17.12 2.01 -12.94
CA ALA A 468 -16.01 1.07 -12.95
C ALA A 468 -15.85 0.30 -14.27
N ASN A 469 -16.96 0.11 -15.02
CA ASN A 469 -16.96 -0.60 -16.31
C ASN A 469 -16.86 0.32 -17.54
N LEU A 470 -16.77 1.63 -17.35
CA LEU A 470 -16.54 2.57 -18.46
C LEU A 470 -15.12 2.37 -19.06
N PRO A 471 -14.96 2.60 -20.37
CA PRO A 471 -13.65 2.54 -21.01
C PRO A 471 -12.63 3.43 -20.30
N HIS A 472 -11.42 2.91 -20.06
CA HIS A 472 -10.34 3.64 -19.40
C HIS A 472 -10.70 4.22 -18.03
N CYS A 473 -11.59 3.57 -17.28
CA CYS A 473 -12.02 4.04 -15.95
C CYS A 473 -10.85 4.27 -14.99
N VAL A 474 -9.79 3.47 -15.09
CA VAL A 474 -8.55 3.62 -14.33
C VAL A 474 -7.39 3.86 -15.29
N LEU A 475 -6.75 5.02 -15.16
CA LEU A 475 -5.49 5.31 -15.81
C LEU A 475 -4.34 4.84 -14.93
N GLN A 476 -3.47 4.00 -15.47
CA GLN A 476 -2.22 3.64 -14.79
C GLN A 476 -1.24 4.81 -14.93
N THR A 477 -0.68 5.24 -13.82
CA THR A 477 0.24 6.38 -13.76
C THR A 477 1.59 5.94 -13.19
N THR A 478 2.65 6.60 -13.63
CA THR A 478 3.96 6.40 -13.02
C THR A 478 3.99 7.02 -11.62
N HIS A 479 4.83 6.48 -10.77
CA HIS A 479 5.09 7.01 -9.44
C HIS A 479 5.74 8.42 -9.53
N PRO A 480 5.05 9.51 -9.08
CA PRO A 480 5.65 10.83 -9.06
C PRO A 480 6.73 10.91 -7.98
N ASN A 481 7.84 11.58 -8.29
CA ASN A 481 8.88 11.80 -7.30
C ASN A 481 8.52 12.96 -6.34
N LEU A 482 9.27 13.09 -5.24
CA LEU A 482 9.02 14.11 -4.23
C LEU A 482 9.07 15.54 -4.79
N LEU A 483 9.99 15.82 -5.73
CA LEU A 483 10.11 17.15 -6.34
C LEU A 483 8.88 17.47 -7.20
N GLN A 484 8.36 16.50 -7.95
CA GLN A 484 7.11 16.66 -8.70
C GLN A 484 5.92 16.93 -7.78
N LEU A 485 5.83 16.24 -6.64
CA LEU A 485 4.79 16.50 -5.65
C LEU A 485 4.88 17.91 -5.07
N LEU A 486 6.06 18.33 -4.62
CA LEU A 486 6.28 19.66 -4.08
C LEU A 486 5.98 20.75 -5.12
N PHE A 487 6.42 20.56 -6.35
CA PHE A 487 6.14 21.48 -7.44
C PHE A 487 4.64 21.58 -7.73
N TYR A 488 3.93 20.45 -7.82
CA TYR A 488 2.48 20.44 -8.03
C TYR A 488 1.72 21.24 -6.97
N TYR A 489 2.00 20.97 -5.68
CA TYR A 489 1.32 21.71 -4.61
C TYR A 489 1.72 23.19 -4.56
N SER A 490 2.94 23.53 -4.94
CA SER A 490 3.37 24.92 -5.07
C SER A 490 2.59 25.64 -6.16
N VAL A 491 2.41 25.03 -7.33
CA VAL A 491 1.58 25.57 -8.42
C VAL A 491 0.13 25.71 -7.95
N LEU A 492 -0.44 24.68 -7.32
CA LEU A 492 -1.84 24.70 -6.85
C LEU A 492 -2.10 25.81 -5.83
N LEU A 493 -1.19 26.00 -4.88
CA LEU A 493 -1.27 27.10 -3.90
C LEU A 493 -1.13 28.47 -4.57
N THR A 494 -0.21 28.62 -5.54
CA THR A 494 -0.03 29.86 -6.29
C THR A 494 -1.28 30.21 -7.11
N VAL A 495 -1.86 29.23 -7.80
CA VAL A 495 -3.12 29.39 -8.54
C VAL A 495 -4.25 29.83 -7.60
N THR A 496 -4.40 29.15 -6.45
CA THR A 496 -5.41 29.50 -5.46
C THR A 496 -5.24 30.94 -4.94
N PHE A 497 -3.99 31.35 -4.69
CA PHE A 497 -3.66 32.72 -4.28
C PHE A 497 -3.98 33.72 -5.37
N LEU A 498 -3.61 33.48 -6.62
CA LEU A 498 -3.90 34.37 -7.74
C LEU A 498 -5.42 34.53 -7.97
N VAL A 499 -6.18 33.44 -7.88
CA VAL A 499 -7.66 33.50 -7.96
C VAL A 499 -8.27 34.33 -6.83
N LYS A 500 -7.74 34.21 -5.61
CA LYS A 500 -8.17 35.03 -4.47
C LYS A 500 -8.06 36.53 -4.78
N TYR A 501 -6.99 36.95 -5.45
CA TYR A 501 -6.73 38.37 -5.81
C TYR A 501 -7.21 38.70 -7.23
N GLU A 502 -8.08 37.90 -7.84
CA GLU A 502 -8.72 38.11 -9.15
C GLU A 502 -7.74 38.21 -10.34
N LYS A 503 -6.53 37.67 -10.17
CA LYS A 503 -5.50 37.61 -11.22
C LYS A 503 -5.69 36.38 -12.09
N TYR A 504 -6.81 36.34 -12.82
CA TYR A 504 -7.20 35.13 -13.57
C TYR A 504 -6.26 34.79 -14.73
N LYS A 505 -5.75 35.81 -15.46
CA LYS A 505 -4.81 35.61 -16.57
C LYS A 505 -3.51 34.97 -16.11
N GLU A 506 -2.96 35.50 -15.03
CA GLU A 506 -1.73 34.96 -14.40
C GLU A 506 -1.97 33.58 -13.82
N SER A 507 -3.16 33.31 -13.26
CA SER A 507 -3.56 32.02 -12.76
C SER A 507 -3.59 30.95 -13.89
N ILE A 508 -4.18 31.27 -15.04
CA ILE A 508 -4.21 30.40 -16.22
C ILE A 508 -2.78 30.15 -16.73
N LEU A 509 -1.95 31.21 -16.84
CA LEU A 509 -0.57 31.08 -17.29
C LEU A 509 0.25 30.16 -16.38
N VAL A 510 0.15 30.36 -15.05
CA VAL A 510 0.85 29.51 -14.06
C VAL A 510 0.36 28.07 -14.15
N THR A 511 -0.93 27.84 -14.37
CA THR A 511 -1.48 26.49 -14.54
C THR A 511 -0.91 25.83 -15.80
N ILE A 512 -0.90 26.53 -16.94
CA ILE A 512 -0.35 25.99 -18.20
C ILE A 512 1.13 25.66 -18.06
N ILE A 513 1.93 26.60 -17.55
CA ILE A 513 3.37 26.39 -17.31
C ILE A 513 3.59 25.22 -16.36
N GLY A 514 2.82 25.15 -15.27
CA GLY A 514 2.90 24.07 -14.30
C GLY A 514 2.63 22.69 -14.92
N VAL A 515 1.57 22.59 -15.74
CA VAL A 515 1.22 21.34 -16.46
C VAL A 515 2.34 20.97 -17.44
N VAL A 516 2.85 21.93 -18.24
CA VAL A 516 3.93 21.66 -19.20
C VAL A 516 5.19 21.15 -18.50
N ILE A 517 5.59 21.77 -17.38
CA ILE A 517 6.76 21.33 -16.60
C ILE A 517 6.54 19.92 -16.04
N ILE A 518 5.37 19.64 -15.43
CA ILE A 518 5.06 18.32 -14.88
C ILE A 518 5.12 17.28 -16.00
N LEU A 519 4.47 17.51 -17.14
CA LEU A 519 4.50 16.60 -18.28
C LEU A 519 5.93 16.40 -18.80
N GLY A 520 6.73 17.48 -18.90
CA GLY A 520 8.14 17.40 -19.31
C GLY A 520 8.99 16.54 -18.36
N THR A 521 8.73 16.60 -17.05
CA THR A 521 9.45 15.79 -16.05
C THR A 521 8.99 14.31 -16.01
N THR A 522 7.87 13.97 -16.66
CA THR A 522 7.46 12.55 -16.78
C THR A 522 8.20 11.82 -17.92
N ILE A 523 8.80 12.58 -18.85
CA ILE A 523 9.62 12.02 -19.93
C ILE A 523 10.92 11.50 -19.32
N ARG A 524 11.04 10.19 -19.24
CA ARG A 524 12.26 9.54 -18.73
C ARG A 524 13.24 9.36 -19.88
N PRO A 525 14.54 9.67 -19.66
CA PRO A 525 15.55 9.34 -20.67
C PRO A 525 15.56 7.82 -20.89
N VAL A 526 15.53 7.44 -22.14
CA VAL A 526 15.56 6.05 -22.56
C VAL A 526 16.98 5.52 -22.38
N SER A 527 17.17 4.53 -21.52
CA SER A 527 18.44 3.81 -21.45
C SER A 527 18.49 2.78 -22.58
N HIS A 528 19.47 2.90 -23.46
CA HIS A 528 19.73 1.94 -24.53
C HIS A 528 20.59 0.75 -24.10
N LYS A 529 20.67 0.47 -22.81
CA LYS A 529 21.38 -0.68 -22.25
C LYS A 529 20.40 -1.84 -22.03
N LEU A 530 20.90 -3.05 -22.19
CA LEU A 530 20.23 -4.25 -21.75
C LEU A 530 20.21 -4.26 -20.22
N GLU A 531 19.03 -4.44 -19.63
CA GLU A 531 18.86 -4.56 -18.18
C GLU A 531 18.17 -5.88 -17.86
N ILE A 532 18.76 -6.65 -16.95
CA ILE A 532 18.19 -7.91 -16.45
C ILE A 532 17.97 -7.75 -14.95
N ILE A 533 16.78 -8.07 -14.47
CA ILE A 533 16.44 -8.01 -13.05
C ILE A 533 15.99 -9.40 -12.61
N ALA A 534 16.76 -10.00 -11.71
CA ALA A 534 16.34 -11.15 -10.93
C ALA A 534 15.58 -10.65 -9.71
N PHE A 535 14.28 -10.89 -9.65
CA PHE A 535 13.49 -10.53 -8.46
C PHE A 535 13.77 -11.52 -7.33
N ASP A 536 13.83 -11.00 -6.10
CA ASP A 536 13.75 -11.85 -4.92
C ASP A 536 12.31 -12.33 -4.72
N VAL A 537 12.03 -13.47 -5.24
CA VAL A 537 10.77 -14.21 -5.10
C VAL A 537 10.92 -15.42 -4.18
N GLN A 538 11.94 -15.38 -3.31
CA GLN A 538 12.31 -16.48 -2.44
C GLN A 538 12.68 -17.75 -3.25
N ASN A 539 12.18 -18.93 -2.83
CA ASN A 539 12.41 -20.19 -3.56
C ASN A 539 11.42 -20.28 -4.73
N ALA A 540 11.64 -19.45 -5.74
CA ALA A 540 10.88 -19.35 -6.99
C ALA A 540 11.71 -18.56 -8.01
N ASP A 541 11.28 -18.51 -9.27
CA ASP A 541 11.96 -17.77 -10.34
C ASP A 541 11.09 -16.68 -10.95
N SER A 542 11.70 -15.51 -11.16
CA SER A 542 11.14 -14.46 -12.00
C SER A 542 12.23 -13.48 -12.43
N PHE A 543 12.41 -13.32 -13.72
CA PHE A 543 13.40 -12.43 -14.32
C PHE A 543 12.74 -11.48 -15.31
N LEU A 544 13.04 -10.18 -15.18
CA LEU A 544 12.66 -9.17 -16.16
C LEU A 544 13.87 -8.87 -17.04
N ILE A 545 13.68 -8.91 -18.36
CA ILE A 545 14.64 -8.48 -19.36
C ILE A 545 14.09 -7.23 -20.05
N LYS A 546 14.80 -6.13 -19.98
CA LYS A 546 14.55 -4.91 -20.74
C LYS A 546 15.60 -4.77 -21.83
N THR A 547 15.19 -4.86 -23.08
CA THR A 547 16.11 -4.74 -24.23
C THR A 547 16.54 -3.28 -24.48
N PRO A 548 17.62 -3.04 -25.23
CA PRO A 548 18.05 -1.71 -25.63
C PRO A 548 16.97 -0.88 -26.36
N GLN A 549 16.03 -1.53 -27.04
CA GLN A 549 14.88 -0.89 -27.69
C GLN A 549 13.65 -0.74 -26.76
N ASN A 550 13.82 -0.94 -25.44
CA ASN A 550 12.76 -0.87 -24.42
C ASN A 550 11.62 -1.87 -24.65
N LYS A 551 11.93 -3.05 -25.14
CA LYS A 551 11.02 -4.19 -25.12
C LYS A 551 11.22 -4.95 -23.82
N TYR A 552 10.14 -5.48 -23.27
CA TYR A 552 10.14 -6.11 -21.97
C TYR A 552 9.71 -7.58 -22.09
N PHE A 553 10.52 -8.46 -21.51
CA PHE A 553 10.25 -9.89 -21.38
C PHE A 553 10.28 -10.32 -19.93
N PHE A 554 9.50 -11.32 -19.60
CA PHE A 554 9.66 -12.07 -18.37
C PHE A 554 10.07 -13.51 -18.66
N ILE A 555 10.96 -14.05 -17.84
CA ILE A 555 11.22 -15.48 -17.72
C ILE A 555 10.73 -15.88 -16.34
N ASP A 556 9.69 -16.71 -16.32
CA ASP A 556 8.94 -17.14 -15.15
C ASP A 556 8.26 -16.01 -14.37
N THR A 557 7.28 -16.36 -13.55
CA THR A 557 6.32 -15.42 -12.95
C THR A 557 6.19 -15.57 -11.44
N GLY A 558 7.07 -16.37 -10.83
CA GLY A 558 7.03 -16.63 -9.39
C GLY A 558 5.82 -17.44 -8.95
N LYS A 559 5.65 -17.55 -7.65
CA LYS A 559 4.73 -18.46 -6.98
C LYS A 559 3.36 -17.83 -6.70
N ALA A 560 2.30 -18.64 -6.80
CA ALA A 560 0.99 -18.32 -6.27
C ALA A 560 0.65 -19.15 -5.02
N PRO A 561 -0.14 -18.62 -4.06
CA PRO A 561 -0.58 -19.40 -2.92
C PRO A 561 -1.58 -20.48 -3.34
N TYR A 562 -1.50 -21.67 -2.71
CA TYR A 562 -2.37 -22.80 -3.03
C TYR A 562 -3.86 -22.62 -2.65
N LYS A 563 -4.15 -21.74 -1.69
CA LYS A 563 -5.53 -21.54 -1.21
C LYS A 563 -6.03 -20.13 -1.51
N SER A 564 -5.68 -19.19 -0.68
CA SER A 564 -6.11 -17.80 -0.80
C SER A 564 -4.94 -16.85 -0.60
N GLY A 565 -4.97 -15.71 -1.25
CA GLY A 565 -3.94 -14.67 -1.16
C GLY A 565 -3.49 -14.16 -2.51
N ASN A 566 -2.61 -13.18 -2.50
CA ASN A 566 -2.03 -12.62 -3.71
C ASN A 566 -0.79 -13.42 -4.13
N SER A 567 -0.63 -13.65 -5.44
CA SER A 567 0.59 -14.22 -6.00
C SER A 567 1.78 -13.27 -5.82
N GLN A 568 3.01 -13.79 -5.94
CA GLN A 568 4.21 -12.97 -6.00
C GLN A 568 4.18 -12.02 -7.21
N ALA A 569 3.56 -12.43 -8.31
CA ALA A 569 3.31 -11.55 -9.46
C ALA A 569 2.57 -10.27 -9.05
N LYS A 570 1.47 -10.36 -8.31
CA LYS A 570 0.67 -9.20 -7.87
C LYS A 570 1.43 -8.29 -6.90
N ILE A 571 2.16 -8.87 -5.96
CA ILE A 571 2.79 -8.08 -4.87
C ILE A 571 4.19 -7.54 -5.23
N ILE A 572 4.87 -8.09 -6.26
CA ILE A 572 6.23 -7.69 -6.65
C ILE A 572 6.25 -7.20 -8.10
N MET A 573 6.13 -8.11 -9.08
CA MET A 573 6.41 -7.81 -10.48
C MET A 573 5.41 -6.82 -11.11
N LEU A 574 4.12 -7.06 -10.94
CA LEU A 574 3.08 -6.17 -11.46
C LEU A 574 3.11 -4.79 -10.79
N LYS A 575 3.50 -4.73 -9.51
CA LYS A 575 3.71 -3.46 -8.83
C LYS A 575 4.91 -2.71 -9.40
N TYR A 576 6.02 -3.43 -9.65
CA TYR A 576 7.20 -2.87 -10.32
C TYR A 576 6.87 -2.30 -11.71
N LEU A 577 6.08 -3.04 -12.51
CA LEU A 577 5.66 -2.60 -13.84
C LEU A 577 4.77 -1.36 -13.75
N LYS A 578 3.79 -1.36 -12.84
CA LYS A 578 2.90 -0.20 -12.60
C LYS A 578 3.67 1.06 -12.22
N ASP A 579 4.63 0.97 -11.31
CA ASP A 579 5.45 2.11 -10.87
C ASP A 579 6.24 2.75 -12.03
N ARG A 580 6.54 1.97 -13.06
CA ARG A 580 7.27 2.43 -14.24
C ARG A 580 6.40 2.75 -15.44
N GLY A 581 5.09 2.52 -15.33
CA GLY A 581 4.14 2.71 -16.42
C GLY A 581 4.32 1.70 -17.55
N ILE A 582 4.90 0.51 -17.25
CA ILE A 582 5.09 -0.57 -18.21
C ILE A 582 3.82 -1.41 -18.21
N LYS A 583 3.13 -1.45 -19.34
CA LYS A 583 1.92 -2.23 -19.55
C LYS A 583 2.08 -3.30 -20.62
N ASP A 584 2.89 -2.98 -21.63
CA ASP A 584 3.10 -3.84 -22.78
C ASP A 584 4.34 -4.70 -22.59
N LEU A 585 4.16 -6.01 -22.69
CA LEU A 585 5.21 -7.01 -22.64
C LEU A 585 5.34 -7.66 -24.01
N GLU A 586 6.54 -7.69 -24.57
CA GLU A 586 6.83 -8.39 -25.83
C GLU A 586 6.63 -9.89 -25.66
N GLY A 587 7.00 -10.45 -24.50
CA GLY A 587 6.77 -11.84 -24.19
C GLY A 587 6.87 -12.20 -22.71
N VAL A 588 6.22 -13.30 -22.35
CA VAL A 588 6.39 -14.00 -21.07
C VAL A 588 6.73 -15.45 -21.41
N ILE A 589 7.87 -15.90 -20.92
CA ILE A 589 8.40 -17.27 -21.13
C ILE A 589 8.14 -18.05 -19.84
N VAL A 590 7.36 -19.10 -19.91
CA VAL A 590 7.12 -20.04 -18.81
C VAL A 590 8.00 -21.26 -19.07
N THR A 591 9.02 -21.45 -18.21
CA THR A 591 10.01 -22.52 -18.38
C THR A 591 9.40 -23.90 -18.19
N HIS A 592 8.51 -24.06 -17.22
CA HIS A 592 7.68 -25.24 -16.97
C HIS A 592 6.48 -24.88 -16.07
N PHE A 593 5.59 -25.86 -15.78
CA PHE A 593 4.31 -25.57 -15.14
C PHE A 593 4.30 -25.77 -13.61
N ASP A 594 5.44 -25.83 -12.96
CA ASP A 594 5.48 -25.87 -11.51
C ASP A 594 5.12 -24.52 -10.92
N ASN A 595 4.48 -24.51 -9.75
CA ASN A 595 3.87 -23.32 -9.19
C ASN A 595 4.87 -22.19 -8.89
N ASP A 596 6.11 -22.52 -8.55
CA ASP A 596 7.18 -21.58 -8.25
C ASP A 596 7.79 -20.90 -9.48
N HIS A 597 7.43 -21.35 -10.69
CA HIS A 597 7.79 -20.73 -11.96
C HIS A 597 6.60 -20.07 -12.67
N SER A 598 5.48 -20.76 -12.68
CA SER A 598 4.31 -20.37 -13.47
C SER A 598 3.12 -19.87 -12.67
N GLY A 599 3.21 -19.85 -11.32
CA GLY A 599 2.08 -19.52 -10.44
C GLY A 599 1.47 -18.13 -10.65
N GLY A 600 2.29 -17.15 -11.03
CA GLY A 600 1.83 -15.79 -11.31
C GLY A 600 1.33 -15.54 -12.74
N THR A 601 1.40 -16.52 -13.65
CA THR A 601 1.14 -16.30 -15.10
C THR A 601 -0.28 -15.82 -15.37
N VAL A 602 -1.27 -16.34 -14.65
CA VAL A 602 -2.67 -15.88 -14.80
C VAL A 602 -2.79 -14.39 -14.47
N ASP A 603 -2.13 -13.95 -13.40
CA ASP A 603 -2.14 -12.54 -13.01
C ASP A 603 -1.47 -11.64 -14.04
N PHE A 604 -0.42 -12.11 -14.72
CA PHE A 604 0.20 -11.39 -15.83
C PHE A 604 -0.76 -11.28 -17.02
N ILE A 605 -1.43 -12.36 -17.43
CA ILE A 605 -2.41 -12.37 -18.53
C ILE A 605 -3.57 -11.39 -18.25
N GLU A 606 -4.02 -11.31 -16.99
CA GLU A 606 -5.14 -10.44 -16.61
C GLU A 606 -4.78 -8.96 -16.44
N ASN A 607 -3.51 -8.63 -16.14
CA ASN A 607 -3.09 -7.28 -15.74
C ASN A 607 -2.09 -6.59 -16.68
N THR A 608 -1.62 -7.27 -17.74
CA THR A 608 -0.67 -6.73 -18.72
C THR A 608 -1.08 -7.09 -20.15
N ASN A 609 -0.56 -6.36 -21.13
CA ASN A 609 -0.75 -6.67 -22.55
C ASN A 609 0.44 -7.54 -23.02
N ILE A 610 0.32 -8.85 -22.95
CA ILE A 610 1.36 -9.77 -23.41
C ILE A 610 1.16 -10.01 -24.92
N LYS A 611 2.16 -9.65 -25.75
CA LYS A 611 2.12 -9.89 -27.19
C LYS A 611 2.16 -11.37 -27.51
N THR A 612 3.06 -12.12 -26.85
CA THR A 612 3.16 -13.57 -27.00
C THR A 612 3.50 -14.25 -25.67
N LEU A 613 2.67 -15.20 -25.27
CA LEU A 613 2.96 -16.08 -24.13
C LEU A 613 3.66 -17.34 -24.67
N TYR A 614 4.91 -17.54 -24.25
CA TYR A 614 5.72 -18.70 -24.63
C TYR A 614 5.58 -19.79 -23.57
N LEU A 615 5.04 -20.94 -23.95
CA LEU A 615 4.82 -22.07 -23.04
C LEU A 615 5.69 -23.25 -23.43
N ASN A 616 6.16 -23.97 -22.43
CA ASN A 616 6.99 -25.17 -22.63
C ASN A 616 6.24 -26.28 -23.35
N SER A 617 4.99 -26.57 -22.96
CA SER A 617 4.19 -27.66 -23.55
C SER A 617 2.69 -27.33 -23.58
N THR A 618 1.90 -28.22 -24.17
CA THR A 618 0.43 -28.18 -24.14
C THR A 618 -0.17 -29.06 -23.04
N GLU A 619 0.67 -29.75 -22.26
CA GLU A 619 0.24 -30.68 -21.21
C GLU A 619 -0.38 -29.93 -20.03
N LYS A 620 -1.49 -30.45 -19.51
CA LYS A 620 -2.28 -29.86 -18.43
C LYS A 620 -2.27 -30.75 -17.18
N GLU A 621 -1.08 -31.25 -16.85
CA GLU A 621 -0.94 -32.18 -15.72
C GLU A 621 -1.11 -31.46 -14.37
N THR A 622 -0.59 -30.24 -14.23
CA THR A 622 -0.68 -29.47 -13.00
C THR A 622 -1.95 -28.60 -12.96
N GLN A 623 -2.41 -28.24 -11.75
CA GLN A 623 -3.52 -27.27 -11.59
C GLN A 623 -3.14 -25.91 -12.17
N THR A 624 -1.90 -25.46 -11.99
CA THR A 624 -1.38 -24.21 -12.55
C THR A 624 -1.48 -24.19 -14.07
N ALA A 625 -1.11 -25.27 -14.75
CA ALA A 625 -1.28 -25.40 -16.21
C ALA A 625 -2.74 -25.26 -16.63
N LYS A 626 -3.66 -25.94 -15.94
CA LYS A 626 -5.10 -25.84 -16.20
C LYS A 626 -5.61 -24.41 -16.09
N ASP A 627 -5.22 -23.71 -15.05
CA ASP A 627 -5.63 -22.32 -14.79
C ASP A 627 -5.06 -21.36 -15.85
N ILE A 628 -3.80 -21.54 -16.26
CA ILE A 628 -3.18 -20.79 -17.37
C ILE A 628 -3.95 -20.97 -18.67
N PHE A 629 -4.22 -22.23 -19.09
CA PHE A 629 -4.95 -22.49 -20.34
C PHE A 629 -6.39 -22.00 -20.29
N ASN A 630 -7.04 -22.02 -19.14
CA ASN A 630 -8.37 -21.40 -18.96
C ASN A 630 -8.32 -19.87 -19.13
N ALA A 631 -7.33 -19.22 -18.54
CA ALA A 631 -7.13 -17.77 -18.70
C ALA A 631 -6.80 -17.40 -20.16
N VAL A 632 -5.92 -18.16 -20.81
CA VAL A 632 -5.58 -18.01 -22.23
C VAL A 632 -6.83 -18.10 -23.10
N LYS A 633 -7.68 -19.10 -22.87
CA LYS A 633 -8.94 -19.27 -23.63
C LYS A 633 -9.92 -18.11 -23.38
N LYS A 634 -10.11 -17.72 -22.13
CA LYS A 634 -11.02 -16.65 -21.70
C LYS A 634 -10.63 -15.30 -22.29
N LEU A 635 -9.35 -14.95 -22.26
CA LEU A 635 -8.83 -13.65 -22.68
C LEU A 635 -8.26 -13.63 -24.09
N LYS A 636 -8.35 -14.76 -24.82
CA LYS A 636 -7.83 -14.94 -26.20
C LYS A 636 -6.35 -14.56 -26.32
N GLN A 637 -5.55 -14.90 -25.30
CA GLN A 637 -4.12 -14.61 -25.26
C GLN A 637 -3.38 -15.39 -26.37
N ASN A 638 -2.51 -14.71 -27.12
CA ASN A 638 -1.65 -15.35 -28.10
C ASN A 638 -0.60 -16.23 -27.42
N VAL A 639 -0.53 -17.51 -27.80
CA VAL A 639 0.36 -18.52 -27.22
C VAL A 639 1.23 -19.13 -28.31
N ARG A 640 2.52 -19.29 -28.02
CA ARG A 640 3.47 -20.05 -28.85
C ARG A 640 4.14 -21.13 -27.98
N ILE A 641 4.10 -22.37 -28.47
CA ILE A 641 4.84 -23.47 -27.82
C ILE A 641 6.30 -23.41 -28.27
N VAL A 642 7.19 -23.38 -27.30
CA VAL A 642 8.64 -23.27 -27.48
C VAL A 642 9.19 -24.56 -28.10
N LYS A 643 10.09 -24.41 -29.07
CA LYS A 643 10.82 -25.52 -29.70
C LYS A 643 12.31 -25.46 -29.32
N ASN A 644 13.02 -26.57 -29.58
CA ASN A 644 14.50 -26.57 -29.46
C ASN A 644 15.10 -25.66 -30.54
N GLU A 645 16.12 -24.90 -30.16
CA GLU A 645 16.83 -23.92 -31.02
C GLU A 645 15.91 -22.86 -31.67
N ASP A 646 14.86 -22.47 -30.96
CA ASP A 646 13.90 -21.48 -31.45
C ASP A 646 14.34 -20.05 -31.09
N ILE A 647 14.53 -19.20 -32.09
CA ILE A 647 14.76 -17.76 -31.86
C ILE A 647 13.40 -17.11 -31.64
N ILE A 648 13.14 -16.74 -30.39
CA ILE A 648 11.84 -16.16 -30.00
C ILE A 648 11.82 -14.65 -30.12
N TYR A 649 12.99 -14.02 -30.11
CA TYR A 649 13.13 -12.57 -30.30
C TYR A 649 14.49 -12.21 -30.89
N PHE A 650 14.49 -11.18 -31.75
CA PHE A 650 15.68 -10.65 -32.39
C PHE A 650 15.58 -9.13 -32.50
N GLU A 651 16.67 -8.43 -32.15
CA GLU A 651 16.92 -7.03 -32.50
C GLU A 651 18.43 -6.86 -32.78
N PRO A 652 18.91 -5.73 -33.34
CA PRO A 652 20.32 -5.57 -33.62
C PRO A 652 21.22 -5.87 -32.42
N ASN A 653 22.14 -6.81 -32.59
CA ASN A 653 23.08 -7.33 -31.59
C ASN A 653 22.45 -8.05 -30.39
N LEU A 654 21.11 -8.31 -30.35
CA LEU A 654 20.47 -9.04 -29.28
C LEU A 654 19.62 -10.17 -29.82
N THR A 655 19.76 -11.36 -29.22
CA THR A 655 18.92 -12.53 -29.50
C THR A 655 18.45 -13.19 -28.21
N LEU A 656 17.21 -13.66 -28.23
CA LEU A 656 16.66 -14.60 -27.24
C LEU A 656 16.40 -15.92 -27.94
N LYS A 657 17.18 -16.93 -27.59
CA LYS A 657 17.09 -18.28 -28.15
C LYS A 657 16.68 -19.28 -27.07
N THR A 658 15.84 -20.22 -27.41
CA THR A 658 15.36 -21.23 -26.46
C THR A 658 15.82 -22.62 -26.86
N TYR A 659 16.11 -23.43 -25.84
CA TYR A 659 16.51 -24.82 -25.99
C TYR A 659 15.62 -25.70 -25.13
N LYS A 660 15.41 -26.95 -25.57
CA LYS A 660 14.56 -27.90 -24.88
C LYS A 660 15.11 -29.32 -24.98
N ALA A 661 15.50 -29.88 -23.83
CA ALA A 661 15.90 -31.27 -23.75
C ALA A 661 14.69 -32.23 -23.84
N LYS A 662 14.91 -33.41 -24.43
CA LYS A 662 13.90 -34.50 -24.51
C LYS A 662 14.24 -35.58 -23.47
N ILE A 663 13.69 -35.47 -22.27
CA ILE A 663 13.97 -36.36 -21.17
C ILE A 663 12.68 -37.07 -20.72
N GLY A 664 12.77 -38.37 -20.52
CA GLY A 664 11.68 -39.19 -19.96
C GLY A 664 11.94 -39.53 -18.48
N GLY A 665 10.90 -39.95 -17.74
CA GLY A 665 11.02 -40.38 -16.35
C GLY A 665 10.31 -39.52 -15.31
N LYS A 666 10.51 -39.84 -13.99
CA LYS A 666 9.78 -39.21 -12.87
C LYS A 666 10.07 -37.71 -12.66
N ASN A 667 11.26 -37.22 -13.01
CA ASN A 667 11.65 -35.80 -12.88
C ASN A 667 11.53 -35.05 -14.21
N ARG A 668 10.62 -35.46 -15.07
CA ARG A 668 10.46 -34.93 -16.42
C ARG A 668 10.14 -33.42 -16.42
N SER A 669 9.34 -32.91 -15.48
CA SER A 669 8.94 -31.50 -15.46
C SER A 669 10.16 -30.58 -15.37
N ASN A 670 11.01 -30.76 -14.38
CA ASN A 670 12.16 -29.89 -14.12
C ASN A 670 13.23 -30.04 -15.22
N GLU A 671 13.64 -31.26 -15.53
CA GLU A 671 14.67 -31.51 -16.55
C GLU A 671 14.22 -31.14 -17.96
N CYS A 672 12.92 -31.08 -18.26
CA CYS A 672 12.39 -30.58 -19.52
C CYS A 672 12.07 -29.07 -19.50
N SER A 673 12.54 -28.33 -18.51
CA SER A 673 12.42 -26.86 -18.47
C SER A 673 12.96 -26.24 -19.75
N THR A 674 12.31 -25.19 -20.22
CA THR A 674 12.84 -24.37 -21.31
C THR A 674 14.10 -23.64 -20.84
N VAL A 675 15.23 -23.93 -21.47
CA VAL A 675 16.49 -23.22 -21.26
C VAL A 675 16.52 -22.04 -22.22
N THR A 676 16.86 -20.85 -21.72
CA THR A 676 16.89 -19.61 -22.54
C THR A 676 18.28 -19.02 -22.54
N LEU A 677 18.81 -18.75 -23.73
CA LEU A 677 20.06 -18.02 -23.93
C LEU A 677 19.71 -16.59 -24.39
N LEU A 678 20.20 -15.62 -23.64
CA LEU A 678 20.17 -14.20 -23.98
C LEU A 678 21.58 -13.78 -24.42
N SER A 679 21.71 -13.39 -25.68
CA SER A 679 22.98 -12.89 -26.24
C SER A 679 22.86 -11.42 -26.62
N TYR A 680 23.79 -10.59 -26.20
CA TYR A 680 23.87 -9.19 -26.57
C TYR A 680 25.32 -8.74 -26.76
N GLY A 681 25.73 -8.53 -28.01
CA GLY A 681 27.12 -8.26 -28.35
C GLY A 681 28.04 -9.42 -27.94
N LYS A 682 28.95 -9.18 -27.01
CA LYS A 682 29.82 -10.19 -26.41
C LYS A 682 29.29 -10.77 -25.10
N PHE A 683 28.15 -10.26 -24.59
CA PHE A 683 27.55 -10.71 -23.33
C PHE A 683 26.53 -11.82 -23.57
N ASP A 684 26.73 -12.97 -22.94
CA ASP A 684 25.82 -14.09 -22.96
C ASP A 684 25.33 -14.43 -21.54
N MET A 685 24.03 -14.65 -21.36
CA MET A 685 23.43 -15.14 -20.12
C MET A 685 22.54 -16.35 -20.40
N LEU A 686 22.82 -17.44 -19.69
CA LEU A 686 22.06 -18.68 -19.78
C LEU A 686 21.12 -18.85 -18.60
N PHE A 687 19.82 -19.00 -18.88
CA PHE A 687 18.78 -19.28 -17.90
C PHE A 687 18.38 -20.74 -18.00
N MET A 688 18.67 -21.53 -16.95
CA MET A 688 18.40 -22.97 -16.95
C MET A 688 16.96 -23.34 -16.58
N GLY A 689 16.14 -22.42 -16.07
CA GLY A 689 14.90 -22.80 -15.40
C GLY A 689 15.23 -23.74 -14.26
N ASP A 690 14.60 -24.92 -14.20
CA ASP A 690 14.93 -26.01 -13.26
C ASP A 690 15.74 -27.15 -13.89
N ALA A 691 16.14 -26.99 -15.15
CA ALA A 691 16.99 -27.94 -15.83
C ALA A 691 18.37 -28.06 -15.17
N GLY A 692 18.86 -29.28 -15.09
CA GLY A 692 20.14 -29.60 -14.49
C GLY A 692 21.15 -30.22 -15.49
N VAL A 693 22.14 -30.95 -14.96
CA VAL A 693 23.22 -31.57 -15.72
C VAL A 693 22.70 -32.51 -16.82
N THR A 694 21.62 -33.27 -16.53
CA THR A 694 21.04 -34.23 -17.49
C THR A 694 20.53 -33.50 -18.75
N SER A 695 19.86 -32.39 -18.58
CA SER A 695 19.36 -31.56 -19.67
C SER A 695 20.51 -30.88 -20.41
N PHE A 696 21.45 -30.33 -19.66
CA PHE A 696 22.61 -29.65 -20.23
C PHE A 696 23.43 -30.59 -21.13
N SER A 697 23.68 -31.83 -20.68
CA SER A 697 24.42 -32.83 -21.46
C SER A 697 23.82 -33.13 -22.84
N GLN A 698 22.49 -33.05 -23.00
CA GLN A 698 21.81 -33.13 -24.29
C GLN A 698 21.95 -31.90 -25.15
N LEU A 699 21.96 -30.72 -24.51
CA LEU A 699 21.95 -29.40 -25.18
C LEU A 699 23.36 -28.83 -25.34
N GLN A 700 24.38 -29.45 -24.78
CA GLN A 700 25.76 -28.93 -24.72
C GLN A 700 26.32 -28.53 -26.10
N LYS A 701 26.02 -29.29 -27.15
CA LYS A 701 26.48 -28.98 -28.52
C LYS A 701 25.85 -27.73 -29.11
N ASP A 702 24.66 -27.36 -28.65
CA ASP A 702 23.86 -26.26 -29.17
C ASP A 702 24.05 -24.97 -28.34
N ILE A 703 24.57 -25.08 -27.12
CA ILE A 703 24.85 -23.97 -26.21
C ILE A 703 26.31 -23.50 -26.42
N PRO A 704 26.56 -22.18 -26.60
CA PRO A 704 27.90 -21.64 -26.82
C PRO A 704 28.82 -21.87 -25.63
N HIS A 705 30.11 -21.88 -25.88
CA HIS A 705 31.13 -21.80 -24.85
C HIS A 705 31.26 -20.35 -24.35
N ASN A 706 31.74 -20.18 -23.12
CA ASN A 706 32.07 -18.87 -22.51
C ASN A 706 30.84 -17.96 -22.33
N VAL A 707 29.85 -18.44 -21.62
CA VAL A 707 28.69 -17.64 -21.15
C VAL A 707 29.12 -16.80 -19.93
N GLU A 708 28.86 -15.49 -19.93
CA GLU A 708 29.29 -14.61 -18.82
C GLU A 708 28.53 -14.90 -17.51
N VAL A 709 27.23 -15.13 -17.61
CA VAL A 709 26.35 -15.33 -16.46
C VAL A 709 25.52 -16.60 -16.61
N LEU A 710 25.60 -17.50 -15.63
CA LEU A 710 24.74 -18.66 -15.50
C LEU A 710 23.68 -18.46 -14.46
N LYS A 711 22.37 -18.47 -14.81
CA LYS A 711 21.31 -18.70 -13.84
C LYS A 711 21.26 -20.20 -13.54
N VAL A 712 21.68 -20.57 -12.35
CA VAL A 712 21.77 -21.97 -11.89
C VAL A 712 20.38 -22.58 -11.81
N GLY A 713 20.23 -23.80 -12.30
CA GLY A 713 18.95 -24.52 -12.32
C GLY A 713 18.43 -24.84 -10.92
N HIS A 714 17.10 -25.03 -10.81
CA HIS A 714 16.38 -25.56 -9.64
C HIS A 714 16.84 -24.97 -8.29
N HIS A 715 16.94 -23.63 -8.25
CA HIS A 715 17.34 -22.85 -7.06
C HIS A 715 18.66 -23.29 -6.40
N GLY A 716 19.56 -23.88 -7.18
CA GLY A 716 20.82 -24.45 -6.67
C GLY A 716 20.64 -25.80 -5.96
N GLY A 717 19.63 -26.56 -6.33
CA GLY A 717 19.39 -27.92 -5.85
C GLY A 717 20.56 -28.89 -6.14
N PRO A 718 20.48 -30.14 -5.71
CA PRO A 718 21.50 -31.12 -5.99
C PRO A 718 21.51 -31.53 -7.49
N ARG A 719 22.69 -31.80 -8.05
CA ARG A 719 22.90 -32.27 -9.45
C ARG A 719 22.44 -31.27 -10.53
N VAL A 720 22.42 -30.01 -10.24
CA VAL A 720 22.04 -28.97 -11.21
C VAL A 720 23.23 -28.40 -11.96
N VAL A 721 24.45 -28.58 -11.42
CA VAL A 721 25.73 -28.23 -12.05
C VAL A 721 26.75 -29.31 -11.76
N ASP A 722 27.70 -29.49 -12.68
CA ASP A 722 28.94 -30.28 -12.49
C ASP A 722 30.13 -29.54 -13.09
N SER A 723 31.32 -30.11 -12.87
CA SER A 723 32.56 -29.50 -13.35
C SER A 723 32.64 -29.44 -14.88
N GLN A 724 32.09 -30.42 -15.60
CA GLN A 724 32.09 -30.44 -17.07
C GLN A 724 31.21 -29.32 -17.65
N MET A 725 30.03 -29.12 -17.07
CA MET A 725 29.16 -28.00 -17.44
C MET A 725 29.84 -26.66 -17.23
N LEU A 726 30.49 -26.44 -16.08
CA LEU A 726 31.18 -25.19 -15.80
C LEU A 726 32.39 -24.97 -16.68
N GLU A 727 33.15 -26.03 -17.00
CA GLU A 727 34.26 -25.97 -17.93
C GLU A 727 33.81 -25.57 -19.35
N HIS A 728 32.69 -26.12 -19.83
CA HIS A 728 32.09 -25.78 -21.10
C HIS A 728 31.61 -24.32 -21.12
N LEU A 729 30.85 -23.93 -20.09
CA LEU A 729 30.26 -22.59 -20.00
C LEU A 729 31.30 -21.51 -19.68
N GLY A 730 32.36 -21.82 -18.96
CA GLY A 730 33.38 -20.88 -18.54
C GLY A 730 32.85 -19.63 -17.88
N ASN A 731 31.66 -19.74 -17.23
CA ASN A 731 30.97 -18.59 -16.67
C ASN A 731 31.71 -18.00 -15.48
N ARG A 732 31.72 -16.70 -15.43
CA ARG A 732 32.34 -15.94 -14.34
C ARG A 732 31.36 -15.73 -13.18
N VAL A 733 30.08 -15.54 -13.48
CA VAL A 733 29.04 -15.28 -12.50
C VAL A 733 28.01 -16.41 -12.49
N SER A 734 27.65 -16.87 -11.29
CA SER A 734 26.59 -17.85 -11.04
C SER A 734 25.48 -17.22 -10.21
N LEU A 735 24.31 -17.02 -10.80
CA LEU A 735 23.14 -16.43 -10.15
C LEU A 735 22.19 -17.50 -9.68
N ILE A 736 21.84 -17.48 -8.39
CA ILE A 736 20.90 -18.42 -7.74
C ILE A 736 19.71 -17.63 -7.21
N SER A 737 18.53 -17.87 -7.77
CA SER A 737 17.27 -17.39 -7.22
C SER A 737 16.80 -18.37 -6.15
N THR A 738 16.84 -17.95 -4.90
CA THR A 738 16.52 -18.79 -3.73
C THR A 738 16.05 -17.96 -2.55
N GLY A 739 15.49 -18.60 -1.53
CA GLY A 739 15.04 -17.99 -0.31
C GLY A 739 14.90 -19.01 0.82
N ILE A 740 14.21 -18.63 1.89
CA ILE A 740 13.95 -19.56 3.00
C ILE A 740 13.14 -20.74 2.50
N ASN A 741 13.72 -21.94 2.56
CA ASN A 741 13.09 -23.17 2.09
C ASN A 741 13.42 -24.37 2.98
N TYR A 742 12.63 -25.44 2.87
CA TYR A 742 12.83 -26.70 3.60
C TYR A 742 13.55 -27.77 2.77
N PHE A 743 13.90 -27.46 1.51
CA PHE A 743 14.53 -28.39 0.59
C PHE A 743 16.05 -28.42 0.72
N GLY A 744 16.63 -27.48 1.50
CA GLY A 744 18.08 -27.32 1.64
C GLY A 744 18.74 -26.70 0.40
N HIS A 745 18.01 -25.87 -0.35
CA HIS A 745 18.52 -25.11 -1.48
C HIS A 745 19.05 -23.74 -1.04
N PRO A 746 20.23 -23.25 -1.52
CA PRO A 746 21.16 -23.99 -2.41
C PRO A 746 21.86 -25.13 -1.67
N ASN A 747 22.05 -26.25 -2.37
CA ASN A 747 22.73 -27.41 -1.83
C ASN A 747 24.23 -27.12 -1.64
N LYS A 748 24.82 -27.63 -0.54
CA LYS A 748 26.23 -27.41 -0.24
C LYS A 748 27.14 -27.90 -1.36
N GLY A 749 26.89 -29.12 -1.90
CA GLY A 749 27.68 -29.65 -3.01
C GLY A 749 27.62 -28.78 -4.26
N THR A 750 26.46 -28.18 -4.57
CA THR A 750 26.32 -27.23 -5.67
C THR A 750 27.17 -25.97 -5.41
N LEU A 751 27.13 -25.41 -4.19
CA LEU A 751 27.98 -24.26 -3.83
C LEU A 751 29.47 -24.58 -3.88
N ASP A 752 29.88 -25.79 -3.48
CA ASP A 752 31.27 -26.24 -3.55
C ASP A 752 31.77 -26.33 -5.00
N ILE A 753 30.93 -26.78 -5.93
CA ILE A 753 31.26 -26.82 -7.38
C ILE A 753 31.38 -25.39 -7.93
N LEU A 754 30.50 -24.47 -7.54
CA LEU A 754 30.45 -23.10 -8.00
C LEU A 754 31.51 -22.17 -7.37
N ARG A 755 32.32 -22.64 -6.42
CA ARG A 755 33.26 -21.84 -5.60
C ARG A 755 34.24 -20.95 -6.39
N ASN A 756 34.53 -21.31 -7.62
CA ASN A 756 35.46 -20.57 -8.50
C ASN A 756 34.73 -19.51 -9.35
N THR A 757 33.42 -19.31 -9.16
CA THR A 757 32.62 -18.26 -9.78
C THR A 757 32.13 -17.26 -8.75
N ASP A 758 31.75 -16.06 -9.18
CA ASP A 758 31.12 -15.06 -8.32
C ASP A 758 29.66 -15.46 -8.08
N ILE A 759 29.36 -16.00 -6.89
CA ILE A 759 28.02 -16.51 -6.57
C ILE A 759 27.11 -15.38 -6.08
N LEU A 760 26.09 -15.06 -6.86
CA LEU A 760 25.05 -14.10 -6.52
C LEU A 760 23.77 -14.84 -6.08
N ARG A 761 23.30 -14.58 -4.86
CA ARG A 761 22.10 -15.22 -4.28
C ARG A 761 21.07 -14.18 -3.89
N THR A 762 19.82 -14.38 -4.32
CA THR A 762 18.73 -13.42 -4.01
C THR A 762 18.37 -13.37 -2.53
N ASP A 763 18.53 -14.45 -1.78
CA ASP A 763 18.31 -14.49 -0.32
C ASP A 763 19.34 -13.68 0.49
N LEU A 764 20.51 -13.40 -0.07
CA LEU A 764 21.57 -12.60 0.56
C LEU A 764 21.65 -11.17 0.01
N LEU A 765 21.32 -11.00 -1.27
CA LEU A 765 21.52 -9.75 -2.01
C LEU A 765 20.20 -9.05 -2.36
N ASN A 766 19.05 -9.63 -1.97
CA ASN A 766 17.75 -9.18 -2.43
C ASN A 766 17.65 -9.23 -3.97
N SER A 767 16.82 -8.37 -4.57
CA SER A 767 16.76 -8.29 -6.04
C SER A 767 18.11 -7.88 -6.63
N ILE A 768 18.52 -8.55 -7.71
CA ILE A 768 19.80 -8.34 -8.38
C ILE A 768 19.52 -7.77 -9.76
N LYS A 769 20.26 -6.72 -10.14
CA LYS A 769 20.17 -6.11 -11.46
C LYS A 769 21.52 -6.18 -12.17
N ILE A 770 21.49 -6.67 -13.41
CA ILE A 770 22.61 -6.69 -14.33
C ILE A 770 22.32 -5.70 -15.44
N MET A 771 23.29 -4.84 -15.77
CA MET A 771 23.21 -3.88 -16.87
C MET A 771 24.42 -4.04 -17.77
N THR A 772 24.19 -4.14 -19.07
CA THR A 772 25.26 -4.30 -20.04
C THR A 772 25.03 -3.47 -21.31
N ASP A 773 26.13 -3.08 -21.95
CA ASP A 773 26.12 -2.52 -23.31
C ASP A 773 26.64 -3.53 -24.36
N GLY A 774 26.83 -4.78 -23.95
CA GLY A 774 27.33 -5.86 -24.78
C GLY A 774 28.84 -6.07 -24.69
N ASN A 775 29.64 -5.13 -24.11
CA ASN A 775 31.07 -5.25 -23.91
C ASN A 775 31.49 -5.29 -22.44
N GLU A 776 30.78 -4.55 -21.60
CA GLU A 776 30.92 -4.61 -20.14
C GLU A 776 29.57 -4.85 -19.48
N TYR A 777 29.57 -5.47 -18.31
CA TYR A 777 28.36 -5.60 -17.51
C TYR A 777 28.60 -5.23 -16.05
N LYS A 778 27.59 -4.60 -15.46
CA LYS A 778 27.60 -4.06 -14.11
C LYS A 778 26.53 -4.74 -13.28
N ILE A 779 26.91 -5.16 -12.07
CA ILE A 779 26.03 -5.83 -11.14
C ILE A 779 25.64 -4.89 -10.01
N TYR A 780 24.37 -4.88 -9.69
CA TYR A 780 23.77 -4.09 -8.61
C TYR A 780 22.90 -5.00 -7.76
N SER A 781 22.91 -4.79 -6.44
CA SER A 781 21.97 -5.42 -5.51
C SER A 781 21.02 -4.38 -4.93
N TYR A 782 19.80 -4.80 -4.64
CA TYR A 782 18.82 -3.91 -4.03
C TYR A 782 19.09 -3.74 -2.53
N ASP A 783 19.29 -2.49 -2.12
CA ASP A 783 19.44 -2.14 -0.71
C ASP A 783 18.07 -1.86 -0.10
N THR A 784 17.70 -2.60 0.94
CA THR A 784 16.42 -2.47 1.61
C THR A 784 16.31 -1.20 2.46
N HIS A 785 17.42 -0.67 2.94
CA HIS A 785 17.47 0.55 3.73
C HIS A 785 17.32 1.79 2.83
N ASP A 786 18.15 1.88 1.80
CA ASP A 786 18.17 3.01 0.85
C ASP A 786 17.07 2.90 -0.21
N LYS A 787 16.40 1.74 -0.31
CA LYS A 787 15.34 1.42 -1.29
C LYS A 787 15.76 1.69 -2.75
N ARG A 788 17.01 1.40 -3.06
CA ARG A 788 17.62 1.57 -4.39
C ARG A 788 18.63 0.49 -4.69
N TYR A 789 18.95 0.36 -5.98
CA TYR A 789 20.06 -0.49 -6.41
C TYR A 789 21.39 0.18 -6.09
N GLN A 790 22.25 -0.55 -5.38
CA GLN A 790 23.64 -0.16 -5.11
C GLN A 790 24.59 -0.93 -6.04
N PHE A 791 25.56 -0.23 -6.61
CA PHE A 791 26.61 -0.81 -7.44
C PHE A 791 27.45 -1.79 -6.60
N ARG A 792 27.78 -2.95 -7.21
CA ARG A 792 28.66 -3.94 -6.61
C ARG A 792 29.94 -4.11 -7.39
N GLU A 793 29.83 -4.52 -8.64
CA GLU A 793 30.97 -4.91 -9.43
C GLU A 793 30.79 -4.57 -10.90
N ASN A 794 31.90 -4.46 -11.62
CA ASN A 794 31.97 -4.25 -13.06
C ASN A 794 32.85 -5.33 -13.70
N PHE A 795 32.39 -5.92 -14.78
CA PHE A 795 33.07 -6.96 -15.53
C PHE A 795 33.13 -6.61 -17.01
N TYR A 796 34.14 -7.10 -17.68
CA TYR A 796 34.24 -7.02 -19.14
C TYR A 796 33.81 -8.36 -19.74
N SER A 797 32.94 -8.31 -20.75
CA SER A 797 32.53 -9.49 -21.51
C SER A 797 33.74 -10.00 -22.35
N LYS A 798 33.83 -11.31 -22.47
CA LYS A 798 34.99 -11.98 -23.13
C LYS A 798 35.03 -11.81 -24.63
#